data_af99a1d78ab36fb9f3fdb000fbeb622a
#
_entry.id   af99a1d78ab36fb9f3fdb000fbeb622a
#
_cell.length_a   1.000
_cell.length_b   1.000
_cell.length_c   1.000
_cell.angle_alpha   90.00
_cell.angle_beta   90.00
_cell.angle_gamma   90.00
#
_symmetry.space_group_name_H-M   'P 1'
#
loop_
_entity.id
_entity.type
_entity.pdbx_description
1 polymer ?
#
loop_
_entity_poly.entity_id
_entity_poly.type
_entity_poly.pdbx_seq_one_letter_code
_entity_poly.pdbx_strand_id
1 'polypeptide(L)'
;VPATPTPATPPTAHIDRVLKRSELLAAPEAVVLLEAPAGMGKSVLLAQLAVQLGVKVHRAASAPPDGDRPLTLWDIPPGSLPGPLPEAFVSGERRIVVAKRPETILPSLDRAIIYGRVRRLGIADLLIGRDELRQTMPARLAERAHQQSRGWPILLGNSGTGEDVLARFLGSELLEPMQAAELAALEAWIEGVDTPAVAPDLRTLLDPVRPALRQALASEITARRQDTDRAAELAAGYAEQGLLTEAITTRQAIGRYDEAFAAYASGGGRFYLYRHGATAFDRVLAGFPTDYALGNDTLVMSLAMQALKRGEVARARRLLADRFGSGINDFHSVFTHRDRYSTDLLAFRVVMLIYEDYQLTDELFEQVFDTLGDLPLDDHIVRGSFYNSVLEFYIRGRRLAAAEDVAQRALYHYEQAKVPMLAFYISLHQALMRLLMGDASNARQHADQAARYLRAVEFDSPGDDRLLALLNACVDYEGGKPEPLARFLSTELDDFVHGEIWPSLIEFALHYGSQALSEHFSTIAARNFLDRWRVYQISNRQFGLMIELREAAILQNANRWQEAAEKTAALATRVTRAWVAAAGEELERLKDRDEIVQAMIWLRHIVFEQPTRPHLERQLNFLIGNLNLTGRQRLCAEIWLAFVYKRQRNLSRARSLLQKVFEEAARLGAIAPLAEERVFLSELIEQQRIGEYLEISVPVRQVLRRLRDGGLPNSALGVQNGLSRRETKVLLMISEGSSNKFIANALGLSEATVKFHLSNAYRKLGCRRRREAIIAVRALGLVG
;
A
#
# COMPACT_ATOMS: atom_id res chain seq x y z
N VAL A 1 60.03 5.17 2.63
CA VAL A 1 59.28 4.90 3.90
C VAL A 1 59.12 3.40 4.00
N PRO A 2 59.65 2.73 5.04
CA PRO A 2 59.54 1.28 5.16
C PRO A 2 58.13 0.90 5.61
N ALA A 3 57.62 -0.16 5.00
CA ALA A 3 56.34 -0.77 5.29
C ALA A 3 56.26 -1.26 6.74
N THR A 4 55.25 -0.86 7.44
CA THR A 4 54.90 -1.36 8.76
C THR A 4 54.57 -2.86 8.69
N PRO A 5 55.06 -3.71 9.56
CA PRO A 5 54.78 -5.13 9.52
C PRO A 5 53.31 -5.36 9.90
N THR A 6 52.63 -6.12 9.05
CA THR A 6 51.29 -6.69 9.32
C THR A 6 51.37 -7.50 10.62
N PRO A 7 50.48 -7.29 11.60
CA PRO A 7 50.50 -8.11 12.80
C PRO A 7 50.21 -9.56 12.42
N ALA A 8 51.13 -10.45 12.84
CA ALA A 8 51.01 -11.88 12.66
C ALA A 8 49.69 -12.38 13.24
N THR A 9 48.95 -13.13 12.45
CA THR A 9 47.74 -13.86 12.86
C THR A 9 48.10 -14.75 14.05
N PRO A 10 47.42 -14.63 15.20
CA PRO A 10 47.69 -15.54 16.31
C PRO A 10 47.34 -16.98 15.87
N PRO A 11 48.10 -17.98 16.30
CA PRO A 11 47.80 -19.38 15.99
C PRO A 11 46.40 -19.71 16.51
N THR A 12 45.67 -20.52 15.77
CA THR A 12 44.36 -21.10 16.12
C THR A 12 44.44 -21.94 17.39
N ALA A 13 44.66 -21.30 18.54
CA ALA A 13 44.58 -21.93 19.83
C ALA A 13 43.08 -22.17 20.14
N HIS A 14 42.65 -23.42 20.12
CA HIS A 14 41.34 -23.82 20.58
C HIS A 14 41.15 -23.29 22.01
N ILE A 15 40.05 -22.54 22.22
CA ILE A 15 39.71 -22.02 23.55
C ILE A 15 39.56 -23.20 24.52
N ASP A 16 40.29 -23.17 25.61
CA ASP A 16 40.19 -24.18 26.67
C ASP A 16 38.89 -24.02 27.48
N ARG A 17 38.01 -24.99 27.36
CA ARG A 17 36.66 -24.96 27.96
C ARG A 17 36.61 -25.58 29.36
N VAL A 18 37.43 -25.07 30.27
CA VAL A 18 37.57 -25.60 31.61
C VAL A 18 36.23 -25.67 32.39
N LEU A 19 35.44 -24.59 32.35
CA LEU A 19 34.17 -24.54 33.03
C LEU A 19 33.18 -25.55 32.49
N LYS A 20 33.08 -25.66 31.14
CA LYS A 20 32.15 -26.59 30.52
C LYS A 20 32.57 -28.06 30.74
N ARG A 21 33.86 -28.34 30.71
CA ARG A 21 34.37 -29.69 31.04
C ARG A 21 34.04 -30.08 32.48
N SER A 22 34.22 -29.17 33.45
CA SER A 22 33.89 -29.40 34.84
C SER A 22 32.40 -29.68 35.02
N GLU A 23 31.54 -28.92 34.30
CA GLU A 23 30.09 -29.13 34.27
C GLU A 23 29.72 -30.52 33.74
N LEU A 24 30.33 -30.96 32.64
CA LEU A 24 30.08 -32.27 32.01
C LEU A 24 30.50 -33.40 32.93
N LEU A 25 31.62 -33.26 33.67
CA LEU A 25 32.11 -34.28 34.57
C LEU A 25 31.25 -34.37 35.83
N ALA A 26 30.69 -33.25 36.30
CA ALA A 26 29.83 -33.19 37.47
C ALA A 26 28.38 -33.62 37.19
N ALA A 27 27.97 -33.76 35.93
CA ALA A 27 26.62 -34.16 35.57
C ALA A 27 26.27 -35.53 36.13
N PRO A 28 25.13 -35.67 36.84
CA PRO A 28 24.75 -36.96 37.47
C PRO A 28 24.14 -37.95 36.46
N GLU A 29 23.74 -37.47 35.28
CA GLU A 29 23.08 -38.29 34.26
C GLU A 29 24.04 -39.25 33.58
N ALA A 30 23.52 -40.44 33.24
CA ALA A 30 24.33 -41.48 32.60
C ALA A 30 24.70 -41.11 31.14
N VAL A 31 23.84 -40.38 30.44
CA VAL A 31 24.04 -39.91 29.08
C VAL A 31 24.04 -38.38 29.05
N VAL A 32 25.16 -37.80 28.67
CA VAL A 32 25.24 -36.38 28.35
C VAL A 32 25.27 -36.20 26.85
N LEU A 33 24.26 -35.58 26.27
CA LEU A 33 24.10 -35.39 24.85
C LEU A 33 24.46 -33.97 24.43
N LEU A 34 25.52 -33.82 23.60
CA LEU A 34 25.91 -32.59 22.94
C LEU A 34 25.23 -32.53 21.58
N GLU A 35 24.07 -31.85 21.52
CA GLU A 35 23.26 -31.81 20.31
C GLU A 35 23.20 -30.39 19.75
N ALA A 36 23.98 -30.12 18.70
CA ALA A 36 24.03 -28.80 18.08
C ALA A 36 24.59 -28.87 16.65
N PRO A 37 24.35 -27.82 15.82
CA PRO A 37 24.91 -27.73 14.47
C PRO A 37 26.44 -27.82 14.42
N ALA A 38 27.01 -27.84 13.22
CA ALA A 38 28.45 -27.74 12.99
C ALA A 38 29.04 -26.44 13.56
N GLY A 39 30.33 -26.44 13.86
CA GLY A 39 31.02 -25.25 14.37
C GLY A 39 30.80 -24.91 15.86
N MET A 40 30.00 -25.69 16.58
CA MET A 40 29.72 -25.48 18.00
C MET A 40 30.82 -26.04 18.95
N GLY A 41 31.90 -26.58 18.40
CA GLY A 41 33.05 -27.03 19.18
C GLY A 41 32.85 -28.37 19.91
N LYS A 42 31.84 -29.18 19.59
CA LYS A 42 31.53 -30.46 20.22
C LYS A 42 32.70 -31.41 20.23
N SER A 43 33.27 -31.68 19.07
CA SER A 43 34.42 -32.58 18.88
C SER A 43 35.71 -32.08 19.60
N VAL A 44 35.87 -30.74 19.63
CA VAL A 44 36.97 -30.11 20.38
C VAL A 44 36.81 -30.33 21.87
N LEU A 45 35.57 -30.11 22.39
CA LEU A 45 35.24 -30.32 23.81
C LEU A 45 35.46 -31.80 24.23
N LEU A 46 35.05 -32.76 23.37
CA LEU A 46 35.33 -34.19 23.62
C LEU A 46 36.84 -34.48 23.58
N ALA A 47 37.62 -33.88 22.69
CA ALA A 47 39.06 -34.04 22.63
C ALA A 47 39.75 -33.49 23.90
N GLN A 48 39.29 -32.32 24.40
CA GLN A 48 39.79 -31.73 25.66
C GLN A 48 39.47 -32.62 26.88
N LEU A 49 38.23 -33.17 26.92
CA LEU A 49 37.86 -34.17 27.93
C LEU A 49 38.72 -35.45 27.85
N ALA A 50 38.96 -35.94 26.67
CA ALA A 50 39.78 -37.13 26.42
C ALA A 50 41.20 -36.97 26.97
N VAL A 51 41.83 -35.82 26.69
CA VAL A 51 43.14 -35.47 27.27
C VAL A 51 43.11 -35.42 28.80
N GLN A 52 42.12 -34.77 29.38
CA GLN A 52 41.97 -34.63 30.81
C GLN A 52 41.77 -35.97 31.55
N LEU A 53 41.04 -36.89 30.95
CA LEU A 53 40.67 -38.19 31.52
C LEU A 53 41.61 -39.32 31.10
N GLY A 54 42.54 -39.11 30.18
CA GLY A 54 43.39 -40.15 29.64
C GLY A 54 42.62 -41.22 28.84
N VAL A 55 41.47 -40.83 28.21
CA VAL A 55 40.61 -41.76 27.44
C VAL A 55 40.65 -41.40 25.95
N LYS A 56 40.23 -42.32 25.09
CA LYS A 56 40.12 -42.06 23.63
C LYS A 56 38.67 -41.70 23.28
N VAL A 57 38.50 -40.76 22.34
CA VAL A 57 37.21 -40.48 21.70
C VAL A 57 36.90 -41.54 20.69
N HIS A 58 35.76 -42.20 20.79
CA HIS A 58 35.24 -43.10 19.77
C HIS A 58 34.62 -42.29 18.61
N ARG A 59 35.24 -42.35 17.42
CA ARG A 59 34.81 -41.57 16.25
C ARG A 59 34.37 -42.54 15.13
N ALA A 60 33.22 -43.18 15.36
CA ALA A 60 32.65 -44.10 14.38
C ALA A 60 31.13 -44.08 14.47
N ALA A 61 30.45 -44.52 13.40
CA ALA A 61 29.01 -44.75 13.41
C ALA A 61 28.61 -45.94 14.29
N SER A 62 29.49 -46.95 14.40
CA SER A 62 29.25 -48.09 15.32
C SER A 62 29.21 -47.62 16.79
N ALA A 63 28.35 -48.23 17.59
CA ALA A 63 28.33 -47.98 19.00
C ALA A 63 29.71 -48.27 19.64
N PRO A 64 30.12 -47.49 20.66
CA PRO A 64 31.38 -47.74 21.37
C PRO A 64 31.35 -49.12 22.03
N PRO A 65 32.49 -49.86 21.98
CA PRO A 65 32.58 -51.17 22.57
C PRO A 65 32.39 -51.10 24.09
N ASP A 66 31.88 -52.19 24.68
CA ASP A 66 31.82 -52.37 26.13
C ASP A 66 33.22 -52.43 26.72
N GLY A 67 33.55 -51.54 27.62
CA GLY A 67 34.86 -51.47 28.23
C GLY A 67 34.73 -51.04 29.70
N ASP A 68 35.73 -51.36 30.58
CA ASP A 68 35.70 -51.09 32.02
C ASP A 68 35.97 -49.63 32.44
N ARG A 69 35.79 -48.65 31.57
CA ARG A 69 36.10 -47.25 31.81
C ARG A 69 34.93 -46.49 32.49
N PRO A 70 35.18 -45.58 33.41
CA PRO A 70 34.13 -44.87 34.14
C PRO A 70 33.34 -43.89 33.26
N LEU A 71 33.89 -43.40 32.13
CA LEU A 71 33.26 -42.51 31.19
C LEU A 71 33.68 -42.85 29.74
N THR A 72 32.71 -42.94 28.87
CA THR A 72 32.88 -43.13 27.41
C THR A 72 32.62 -41.83 26.67
N LEU A 73 33.44 -41.53 25.63
CA LEU A 73 33.27 -40.36 24.77
C LEU A 73 32.96 -40.82 23.34
N TRP A 74 31.83 -40.44 22.80
CA TRP A 74 31.40 -40.82 21.46
C TRP A 74 31.11 -39.58 20.60
N ASP A 75 31.87 -39.43 19.54
CA ASP A 75 31.73 -38.38 18.51
C ASP A 75 31.19 -39.02 17.25
N ILE A 76 29.87 -38.88 17.02
CA ILE A 76 29.18 -39.50 15.90
C ILE A 76 29.50 -38.71 14.63
N PRO A 77 30.07 -39.35 13.56
CA PRO A 77 30.38 -38.64 12.33
C PRO A 77 29.11 -38.08 11.65
N PRO A 78 29.21 -36.90 11.05
CA PRO A 78 28.09 -36.30 10.30
C PRO A 78 27.59 -37.23 9.16
N GLY A 79 26.28 -37.26 8.92
CA GLY A 79 25.67 -38.04 7.86
C GLY A 79 25.74 -39.56 8.01
N SER A 80 26.25 -40.06 9.15
CA SER A 80 26.29 -41.48 9.45
C SER A 80 25.01 -41.98 10.13
N LEU A 81 24.70 -43.26 9.93
CA LEU A 81 23.63 -43.96 10.68
C LEU A 81 24.27 -44.64 11.90
N PRO A 82 24.11 -44.08 13.11
CA PRO A 82 24.75 -44.64 14.28
C PRO A 82 24.07 -45.92 14.73
N GLY A 83 24.89 -46.83 15.30
CA GLY A 83 24.38 -47.99 16.05
C GLY A 83 23.56 -47.57 17.28
N PRO A 84 22.76 -48.48 17.85
CA PRO A 84 21.94 -48.18 18.99
C PRO A 84 22.80 -47.81 20.22
N LEU A 85 22.30 -46.94 21.08
CA LEU A 85 22.94 -46.64 22.38
C LEU A 85 23.00 -47.95 23.19
N PRO A 86 24.18 -48.40 23.64
CA PRO A 86 24.32 -49.65 24.39
C PRO A 86 23.54 -49.64 25.69
N GLU A 87 22.99 -50.81 26.08
CA GLU A 87 22.08 -50.96 27.19
C GLU A 87 22.68 -50.48 28.50
N ALA A 88 23.95 -50.65 28.73
CA ALA A 88 24.65 -50.21 29.95
C ALA A 88 24.57 -48.68 30.16
N PHE A 89 24.37 -47.86 29.09
CA PHE A 89 24.16 -46.41 29.19
C PHE A 89 22.67 -46.07 29.33
N VAL A 90 21.79 -46.86 28.73
CA VAL A 90 20.35 -46.73 28.85
C VAL A 90 19.86 -47.04 30.28
N SER A 91 20.41 -48.13 30.85
CA SER A 91 20.11 -48.52 32.23
C SER A 91 20.72 -47.59 33.28
N GLY A 92 21.74 -46.85 32.93
CA GLY A 92 22.44 -45.95 33.86
C GLY A 92 23.59 -46.61 34.62
N GLU A 93 23.98 -47.82 34.26
CA GLU A 93 25.15 -48.55 34.87
C GLU A 93 26.47 -47.89 34.54
N ARG A 94 26.51 -47.18 33.36
CA ARG A 94 27.72 -46.51 32.85
C ARG A 94 27.38 -45.11 32.35
N ARG A 95 28.43 -44.29 32.20
CA ARG A 95 28.29 -42.89 31.75
C ARG A 95 28.91 -42.72 30.35
N ILE A 96 28.23 -41.93 29.53
CA ILE A 96 28.70 -41.58 28.18
C ILE A 96 28.41 -40.09 27.88
N VAL A 97 29.36 -39.44 27.19
CA VAL A 97 29.13 -38.15 26.53
C VAL A 97 29.08 -38.37 25.05
N VAL A 98 27.97 -38.05 24.43
CA VAL A 98 27.71 -38.23 23.00
C VAL A 98 27.65 -36.90 22.32
N ALA A 99 28.44 -36.67 21.26
CA ALA A 99 28.30 -35.55 20.36
C ALA A 99 27.61 -36.00 19.08
N LYS A 100 26.51 -35.36 18.72
CA LYS A 100 25.83 -35.58 17.46
C LYS A 100 25.31 -34.26 16.87
N ARG A 101 24.90 -34.31 15.60
CA ARG A 101 24.13 -33.24 14.97
C ARG A 101 22.63 -33.41 15.24
N PRO A 102 21.82 -32.33 15.14
CA PRO A 102 20.37 -32.43 15.35
C PRO A 102 19.69 -33.44 14.44
N GLU A 103 20.05 -33.48 13.17
CA GLU A 103 19.53 -34.40 12.15
C GLU A 103 19.90 -35.87 12.36
N THR A 104 20.89 -36.17 13.20
CA THR A 104 21.33 -37.55 13.45
C THR A 104 20.41 -38.25 14.45
N ILE A 105 19.69 -39.27 14.03
CA ILE A 105 18.86 -40.11 14.90
C ILE A 105 19.76 -41.18 15.57
N LEU A 106 19.76 -41.15 16.92
CA LEU A 106 20.49 -42.16 17.70
C LEU A 106 19.47 -43.17 18.26
N PRO A 107 19.48 -44.42 17.76
CA PRO A 107 18.56 -45.44 18.22
C PRO A 107 18.73 -45.72 19.72
N SER A 108 17.65 -46.05 20.42
CA SER A 108 17.55 -46.30 21.84
C SER A 108 17.72 -45.07 22.77
N LEU A 109 17.95 -43.85 22.19
CA LEU A 109 18.08 -42.63 22.98
C LEU A 109 16.74 -42.29 23.69
N ASP A 110 15.60 -42.50 23.05
CA ASP A 110 14.29 -42.20 23.61
C ASP A 110 13.99 -43.00 24.87
N ARG A 111 14.46 -44.24 24.98
CA ARG A 111 14.37 -45.03 26.18
C ARG A 111 15.18 -44.41 27.35
N ALA A 112 16.40 -43.96 27.05
CA ALA A 112 17.23 -43.29 28.06
C ALA A 112 16.60 -41.95 28.51
N ILE A 113 15.93 -41.21 27.60
CA ILE A 113 15.19 -39.98 27.92
C ILE A 113 14.02 -40.29 28.86
N ILE A 114 13.19 -41.29 28.52
CA ILE A 114 12.02 -41.68 29.31
C ILE A 114 12.45 -42.14 30.71
N TYR A 115 13.61 -42.77 30.83
CA TYR A 115 14.18 -43.18 32.12
C TYR A 115 14.85 -42.06 32.92
N GLY A 116 14.80 -40.80 32.40
CA GLY A 116 15.42 -39.65 33.05
C GLY A 116 16.95 -39.71 33.13
N ARG A 117 17.58 -40.43 32.21
CA ARG A 117 19.05 -40.68 32.20
C ARG A 117 19.83 -39.74 31.28
N VAL A 118 19.12 -38.81 30.57
CA VAL A 118 19.74 -37.96 29.53
C VAL A 118 19.74 -36.50 29.99
N ARG A 119 20.91 -35.90 29.96
CA ARG A 119 21.08 -34.44 29.99
C ARG A 119 21.41 -33.97 28.59
N ARG A 120 20.56 -33.11 28.02
CA ARG A 120 20.80 -32.49 26.72
C ARG A 120 21.47 -31.13 26.92
N LEU A 121 22.50 -30.89 26.08
CA LEU A 121 23.16 -29.61 25.97
C LEU A 121 23.00 -29.15 24.51
N GLY A 122 22.23 -28.09 24.28
CA GLY A 122 21.92 -27.53 23.01
C GLY A 122 22.84 -26.37 22.59
N ILE A 123 22.37 -25.57 21.66
CA ILE A 123 23.11 -24.42 21.12
C ILE A 123 23.51 -23.45 22.24
N ALA A 124 22.55 -23.02 23.05
CA ALA A 124 22.78 -22.05 24.13
C ALA A 124 23.82 -22.52 25.15
N ASP A 125 23.80 -23.82 25.46
CA ASP A 125 24.74 -24.42 26.44
C ASP A 125 26.16 -24.53 25.91
N LEU A 126 26.33 -24.61 24.58
CA LEU A 126 27.63 -24.78 23.92
C LEU A 126 28.28 -23.48 23.48
N LEU A 127 27.56 -22.34 23.54
CA LEU A 127 28.17 -21.02 23.32
C LEU A 127 29.24 -20.75 24.38
N ILE A 128 30.30 -20.06 23.98
CA ILE A 128 31.38 -19.68 24.87
C ILE A 128 31.00 -18.36 25.59
N GLY A 129 30.83 -18.46 26.91
CA GLY A 129 30.47 -17.31 27.72
C GLY A 129 31.58 -16.27 27.87
N ARG A 130 31.22 -15.05 28.27
CA ARG A 130 32.18 -13.97 28.51
C ARG A 130 33.23 -14.33 29.55
N ASP A 131 32.83 -15.01 30.61
CA ASP A 131 33.72 -15.38 31.69
C ASP A 131 34.69 -16.49 31.27
N GLU A 132 34.25 -17.40 30.42
CA GLU A 132 35.12 -18.43 29.83
C GLU A 132 36.17 -17.79 28.90
N LEU A 133 35.77 -16.77 28.08
CA LEU A 133 36.70 -16.02 27.25
C LEU A 133 37.73 -15.20 28.07
N ARG A 134 37.30 -14.63 29.17
CA ARG A 134 38.18 -13.86 30.07
C ARG A 134 39.26 -14.71 30.73
N GLN A 135 39.07 -16.02 30.85
CA GLN A 135 40.09 -16.95 31.34
C GLN A 135 41.20 -17.21 30.27
N THR A 136 40.90 -17.01 29.01
CA THR A 136 41.80 -17.34 27.90
C THR A 136 42.40 -16.09 27.24
N MET A 137 41.83 -14.91 27.43
CA MET A 137 42.31 -13.67 26.82
C MET A 137 42.01 -12.43 27.67
N PRO A 138 42.70 -11.30 27.44
CA PRO A 138 42.45 -10.04 28.16
C PRO A 138 40.99 -9.59 28.06
N ALA A 139 40.45 -9.02 29.15
CA ALA A 139 39.04 -8.70 29.30
C ALA A 139 38.44 -7.84 28.16
N ARG A 140 39.19 -6.87 27.65
CA ARG A 140 38.76 -6.02 26.51
C ARG A 140 38.65 -6.82 25.20
N LEU A 141 39.56 -7.74 24.95
CA LEU A 141 39.53 -8.62 23.79
C LEU A 141 38.41 -9.65 23.90
N ALA A 142 38.21 -10.22 25.11
CA ALA A 142 37.11 -11.14 25.40
C ALA A 142 35.73 -10.50 25.13
N GLU A 143 35.54 -9.25 25.58
CA GLU A 143 34.29 -8.51 25.34
C GLU A 143 34.04 -8.27 23.85
N ARG A 144 35.07 -7.82 23.13
CA ARG A 144 34.97 -7.59 21.67
C ARG A 144 34.73 -8.88 20.91
N ALA A 145 35.45 -9.93 21.22
CA ALA A 145 35.30 -11.25 20.61
C ALA A 145 33.89 -11.80 20.85
N HIS A 146 33.37 -11.67 22.07
CA HIS A 146 32.01 -12.10 22.41
C HIS A 146 30.94 -11.27 21.67
N GLN A 147 31.10 -9.94 21.58
CA GLN A 147 30.17 -9.10 20.85
C GLN A 147 30.08 -9.46 19.36
N GLN A 148 31.23 -9.78 18.74
CA GLN A 148 31.30 -10.15 17.33
C GLN A 148 30.80 -11.56 17.03
N SER A 149 31.07 -12.52 17.91
CA SER A 149 30.76 -13.94 17.71
C SER A 149 29.50 -14.43 18.42
N ARG A 150 28.97 -13.66 19.38
CA ARG A 150 27.92 -14.10 20.33
C ARG A 150 28.31 -15.40 21.07
N GLY A 151 29.60 -15.69 21.13
CA GLY A 151 30.12 -16.91 21.74
C GLY A 151 30.14 -18.13 20.84
N TRP A 152 29.86 -18.00 19.55
CA TRP A 152 29.91 -19.09 18.59
C TRP A 152 31.37 -19.52 18.37
N PRO A 153 31.74 -20.78 18.73
CA PRO A 153 33.14 -21.22 18.72
C PRO A 153 33.88 -21.07 17.40
N ILE A 154 33.19 -21.34 16.27
CA ILE A 154 33.83 -21.24 14.95
C ILE A 154 34.21 -19.80 14.58
N LEU A 155 33.43 -18.81 15.00
CA LEU A 155 33.73 -17.40 14.75
C LEU A 155 34.86 -16.89 15.65
N LEU A 156 35.02 -17.48 16.81
CA LEU A 156 36.11 -17.13 17.75
C LEU A 156 37.45 -17.66 17.28
N GLY A 157 37.46 -18.83 16.60
CA GLY A 157 38.70 -19.45 16.08
C GLY A 157 39.19 -18.85 14.75
N ASN A 158 38.36 -18.15 14.00
CA ASN A 158 38.61 -17.72 12.62
C ASN A 158 38.29 -16.24 12.40
N SER A 159 38.85 -15.34 13.19
CA SER A 159 38.61 -13.89 13.14
C SER A 159 39.05 -13.18 11.84
N GLY A 160 39.49 -13.90 10.83
CA GLY A 160 39.89 -13.39 9.49
C GLY A 160 39.23 -14.13 8.33
N THR A 161 38.25 -14.98 8.58
CA THR A 161 37.55 -15.73 7.52
C THR A 161 36.68 -14.79 6.69
N GLY A 162 36.92 -14.73 5.38
CA GLY A 162 36.07 -13.93 4.47
C GLY A 162 34.62 -14.44 4.46
N GLU A 163 33.69 -13.54 4.19
CA GLU A 163 32.23 -13.79 4.16
C GLU A 163 31.87 -14.97 3.24
N ASP A 164 32.52 -15.06 2.08
CA ASP A 164 32.33 -16.17 1.12
C ASP A 164 32.71 -17.55 1.68
N VAL A 165 33.78 -17.64 2.52
CA VAL A 165 34.17 -18.92 3.14
C VAL A 165 33.15 -19.32 4.20
N LEU A 166 32.65 -18.35 4.97
CA LEU A 166 31.61 -18.57 5.93
C LEU A 166 30.28 -18.98 5.26
N ALA A 167 29.92 -18.35 4.16
CA ALA A 167 28.74 -18.72 3.39
C ALA A 167 28.82 -20.17 2.87
N ARG A 168 29.97 -20.58 2.32
CA ARG A 168 30.18 -22.00 1.91
C ARG A 168 30.09 -22.97 3.08
N PHE A 169 30.67 -22.61 4.23
CA PHE A 169 30.59 -23.44 5.42
C PHE A 169 29.12 -23.58 5.91
N LEU A 170 28.36 -22.46 5.95
CA LEU A 170 26.95 -22.50 6.31
C LEU A 170 26.13 -23.33 5.32
N GLY A 171 26.43 -23.22 4.03
CA GLY A 171 25.77 -24.01 2.99
C GLY A 171 25.93 -25.50 3.20
N SER A 172 27.19 -25.99 3.24
CA SER A 172 27.46 -27.41 3.32
C SER A 172 27.19 -28.04 4.69
N GLU A 173 27.42 -27.31 5.77
CA GLU A 173 27.42 -27.90 7.10
C GLU A 173 26.14 -27.62 7.91
N LEU A 174 25.35 -26.62 7.49
CA LEU A 174 24.12 -26.24 8.16
C LEU A 174 22.89 -26.42 7.27
N LEU A 175 22.91 -25.86 6.04
CA LEU A 175 21.71 -25.77 5.20
C LEU A 175 21.45 -27.05 4.38
N GLU A 176 22.49 -27.67 3.82
CA GLU A 176 22.35 -28.88 3.01
C GLU A 176 21.62 -30.02 3.77
N PRO A 177 21.91 -30.29 5.07
CA PRO A 177 21.23 -31.34 5.82
C PRO A 177 19.83 -30.93 6.36
N MET A 178 19.44 -29.66 6.24
CA MET A 178 18.13 -29.19 6.73
C MET A 178 16.97 -29.76 5.91
N GLN A 179 15.85 -30.02 6.60
CA GLN A 179 14.59 -30.33 5.95
C GLN A 179 14.07 -29.13 5.13
N ALA A 180 13.29 -29.41 4.11
CA ALA A 180 12.74 -28.36 3.24
C ALA A 180 11.91 -27.31 3.99
N ALA A 181 11.11 -27.73 4.98
CA ALA A 181 10.30 -26.84 5.80
C ALA A 181 11.15 -25.94 6.72
N GLU A 182 12.25 -26.48 7.26
CA GLU A 182 13.19 -25.70 8.08
C GLU A 182 13.92 -24.65 7.24
N LEU A 183 14.32 -25.01 6.02
CA LEU A 183 14.97 -24.11 5.07
C LEU A 183 14.03 -22.98 4.65
N ALA A 184 12.77 -23.31 4.35
CA ALA A 184 11.73 -22.34 4.02
C ALA A 184 11.47 -21.38 5.19
N ALA A 185 11.41 -21.91 6.42
CA ALA A 185 11.25 -21.09 7.62
C ALA A 185 12.45 -20.15 7.84
N LEU A 186 13.65 -20.62 7.58
CA LEU A 186 14.87 -19.82 7.71
C LEU A 186 14.92 -18.70 6.67
N GLU A 187 14.50 -18.95 5.43
CA GLU A 187 14.37 -17.92 4.41
C GLU A 187 13.36 -16.85 4.82
N ALA A 188 12.17 -17.27 5.27
CA ALA A 188 11.16 -16.36 5.78
C ALA A 188 11.68 -15.45 6.90
N TRP A 189 12.41 -16.03 7.87
CA TRP A 189 13.00 -15.27 8.96
C TRP A 189 14.04 -14.25 8.50
N ILE A 190 14.88 -14.60 7.52
CA ILE A 190 15.88 -13.68 6.95
C ILE A 190 15.22 -12.51 6.25
N GLU A 191 14.11 -12.73 5.57
CA GLU A 191 13.32 -11.68 4.90
C GLU A 191 12.41 -10.87 5.86
N GLY A 192 12.48 -11.16 7.16
CA GLY A 192 11.80 -10.39 8.21
C GLY A 192 10.40 -10.90 8.57
N VAL A 193 9.99 -12.03 8.04
CA VAL A 193 8.74 -12.68 8.44
C VAL A 193 8.92 -13.35 9.80
N ASP A 194 8.05 -13.04 10.76
CA ASP A 194 8.10 -13.72 12.06
C ASP A 194 7.56 -15.15 11.94
N THR A 195 8.46 -16.10 12.03
CA THR A 195 8.13 -17.52 11.94
C THR A 195 8.59 -18.28 13.20
N PRO A 196 7.67 -18.87 13.97
CA PRO A 196 8.03 -19.64 15.14
C PRO A 196 8.81 -20.94 14.83
N ALA A 197 8.84 -21.36 13.57
CA ALA A 197 9.50 -22.58 13.12
C ALA A 197 11.04 -22.52 13.25
N VAL A 198 11.65 -21.33 13.26
CA VAL A 198 13.09 -21.18 13.54
C VAL A 198 13.28 -21.04 15.05
N ALA A 199 13.98 -22.00 15.67
CA ALA A 199 14.22 -21.99 17.11
C ALA A 199 14.93 -20.71 17.57
N PRO A 200 14.58 -20.13 18.73
CA PRO A 200 15.19 -18.89 19.26
C PRO A 200 16.71 -18.96 19.38
N ASP A 201 17.23 -20.10 19.81
CA ASP A 201 18.66 -20.31 19.96
C ASP A 201 19.38 -20.28 18.61
N LEU A 202 18.76 -20.87 17.57
CA LEU A 202 19.30 -20.84 16.21
C LEU A 202 19.27 -19.42 15.63
N ARG A 203 18.19 -18.66 15.88
CA ARG A 203 18.12 -17.23 15.51
C ARG A 203 19.26 -16.43 16.14
N THR A 204 19.48 -16.62 17.43
CA THR A 204 20.54 -15.92 18.19
C THR A 204 21.92 -16.27 17.63
N LEU A 205 22.13 -17.53 17.26
CA LEU A 205 23.37 -18.00 16.67
C LEU A 205 23.64 -17.39 15.28
N LEU A 206 22.60 -17.31 14.43
CA LEU A 206 22.72 -16.91 13.03
C LEU A 206 22.64 -15.38 12.82
N ASP A 207 22.13 -14.62 13.78
CA ASP A 207 21.97 -13.16 13.67
C ASP A 207 23.29 -12.42 13.32
N PRO A 208 24.46 -12.73 13.93
CA PRO A 208 25.70 -12.05 13.58
C PRO A 208 26.22 -12.34 12.17
N VAL A 209 25.73 -13.40 11.52
CA VAL A 209 26.21 -13.89 10.21
C VAL A 209 25.15 -13.82 9.11
N ARG A 210 24.09 -13.02 9.33
CA ARG A 210 22.99 -12.86 8.36
C ARG A 210 23.44 -12.61 6.91
N PRO A 211 24.45 -11.80 6.59
CA PRO A 211 24.88 -11.60 5.20
C PRO A 211 25.41 -12.90 4.57
N ALA A 212 26.33 -13.59 5.23
CA ALA A 212 26.85 -14.87 4.77
C ALA A 212 25.77 -15.95 4.70
N LEU A 213 24.83 -15.96 5.65
CA LEU A 213 23.68 -16.87 5.67
C LEU A 213 22.74 -16.61 4.49
N ARG A 214 22.44 -15.36 4.16
CA ARG A 214 21.61 -15.00 3.00
C ARG A 214 22.25 -15.51 1.69
N GLN A 215 23.56 -15.34 1.54
CA GLN A 215 24.31 -15.85 0.39
C GLN A 215 24.27 -17.37 0.32
N ALA A 216 24.51 -18.05 1.44
CA ALA A 216 24.50 -19.52 1.53
C ALA A 216 23.11 -20.07 1.19
N LEU A 217 22.06 -19.45 1.75
CA LEU A 217 20.67 -19.85 1.55
C LEU A 217 20.23 -19.69 0.08
N ALA A 218 20.55 -18.56 -0.55
CA ALA A 218 20.28 -18.34 -1.97
C ALA A 218 20.96 -19.41 -2.85
N SER A 219 22.18 -19.81 -2.52
CA SER A 219 22.92 -20.86 -3.23
C SER A 219 22.27 -22.23 -3.05
N GLU A 220 21.89 -22.59 -1.82
CA GLU A 220 21.27 -23.89 -1.51
C GLU A 220 19.86 -23.99 -2.14
N ILE A 221 19.06 -22.97 -2.06
CA ILE A 221 17.73 -22.91 -2.71
C ILE A 221 17.88 -23.07 -4.23
N THR A 222 18.87 -22.41 -4.83
CA THR A 222 19.15 -22.53 -6.27
C THR A 222 19.56 -23.96 -6.63
N ALA A 223 20.39 -24.60 -5.81
CA ALA A 223 20.80 -25.98 -6.02
C ALA A 223 19.62 -26.97 -5.91
N ARG A 224 18.75 -26.79 -4.89
CA ARG A 224 17.56 -27.63 -4.73
C ARG A 224 16.57 -27.46 -5.88
N ARG A 225 16.43 -26.26 -6.42
CA ARG A 225 15.54 -25.99 -7.57
C ARG A 225 16.03 -26.65 -8.88
N GLN A 226 17.29 -27.06 -8.99
CA GLN A 226 17.82 -27.78 -10.13
C GLN A 226 17.47 -29.29 -10.11
N ASP A 227 17.12 -29.82 -8.96
CA ASP A 227 16.71 -31.21 -8.77
C ASP A 227 15.18 -31.25 -8.59
N THR A 228 14.48 -31.98 -9.44
CA THR A 228 13.01 -32.00 -9.47
C THR A 228 12.38 -32.49 -8.17
N ASP A 229 12.99 -33.50 -7.53
CA ASP A 229 12.41 -34.06 -6.29
C ASP A 229 12.68 -33.16 -5.10
N ARG A 230 13.91 -32.64 -4.98
CA ARG A 230 14.26 -31.65 -3.94
C ARG A 230 13.49 -30.33 -4.09
N ALA A 231 13.21 -29.88 -5.31
CA ALA A 231 12.38 -28.73 -5.58
C ALA A 231 10.92 -28.96 -5.18
N ALA A 232 10.41 -30.17 -5.41
CA ALA A 232 9.06 -30.52 -4.98
C ALA A 232 8.93 -30.54 -3.44
N GLU A 233 9.93 -31.09 -2.74
CA GLU A 233 10.02 -31.03 -1.28
C GLU A 233 10.11 -29.59 -0.77
N LEU A 234 10.93 -28.75 -1.41
CA LEU A 234 11.05 -27.34 -1.09
C LEU A 234 9.73 -26.59 -1.27
N ALA A 235 9.01 -26.85 -2.36
CA ALA A 235 7.69 -26.26 -2.60
C ALA A 235 6.66 -26.70 -1.55
N ALA A 236 6.73 -27.92 -1.06
CA ALA A 236 5.91 -28.39 0.06
C ALA A 236 6.29 -27.67 1.35
N GLY A 237 7.57 -27.52 1.65
CA GLY A 237 8.07 -26.79 2.80
C GLY A 237 7.62 -25.32 2.80
N TYR A 238 7.66 -24.65 1.66
CA TYR A 238 7.12 -23.29 1.53
C TYR A 238 5.61 -23.23 1.83
N ALA A 239 4.85 -24.19 1.32
CA ALA A 239 3.40 -24.25 1.56
C ALA A 239 3.09 -24.46 3.06
N GLU A 240 3.86 -25.31 3.75
CA GLU A 240 3.72 -25.52 5.22
C GLU A 240 4.02 -24.25 6.03
N GLN A 241 4.93 -23.40 5.54
CA GLN A 241 5.26 -22.12 6.18
C GLN A 241 4.36 -20.97 5.75
N GLY A 242 3.34 -21.22 4.90
CA GLY A 242 2.43 -20.18 4.38
C GLY A 242 3.07 -19.31 3.27
N LEU A 243 4.25 -19.63 2.77
CA LEU A 243 4.94 -18.91 1.70
C LEU A 243 4.43 -19.37 0.33
N LEU A 244 3.16 -19.02 0.06
CA LEU A 244 2.41 -19.57 -1.07
C LEU A 244 3.02 -19.16 -2.42
N THR A 245 3.51 -17.93 -2.55
CA THR A 245 4.13 -17.42 -3.79
C THR A 245 5.39 -18.23 -4.14
N GLU A 246 6.22 -18.50 -3.17
CA GLU A 246 7.45 -19.30 -3.30
C GLU A 246 7.11 -20.76 -3.65
N ALA A 247 6.09 -21.32 -3.01
CA ALA A 247 5.59 -22.67 -3.31
C ALA A 247 5.11 -22.79 -4.76
N ILE A 248 4.33 -21.83 -5.26
CA ILE A 248 3.81 -21.80 -6.63
C ILE A 248 4.96 -21.65 -7.62
N THR A 249 5.82 -20.64 -7.45
CA THR A 249 6.91 -20.37 -8.40
C THR A 249 7.94 -21.49 -8.45
N THR A 250 8.16 -22.20 -7.36
CA THR A 250 9.04 -23.38 -7.33
C THR A 250 8.43 -24.55 -8.11
N ARG A 251 7.10 -24.80 -8.00
CA ARG A 251 6.41 -25.81 -8.82
C ARG A 251 6.43 -25.46 -10.31
N GLN A 252 6.26 -24.17 -10.64
CA GLN A 252 6.35 -23.68 -12.03
C GLN A 252 7.74 -23.93 -12.62
N ALA A 253 8.80 -23.67 -11.86
CA ALA A 253 10.19 -23.87 -12.30
C ALA A 253 10.51 -25.32 -12.69
N ILE A 254 9.83 -26.30 -12.09
CA ILE A 254 9.98 -27.74 -12.41
C ILE A 254 8.89 -28.29 -13.32
N GLY A 255 8.06 -27.42 -13.92
CA GLY A 255 7.04 -27.80 -14.89
C GLY A 255 5.77 -28.43 -14.29
N ARG A 256 5.60 -28.43 -12.96
CA ARG A 256 4.39 -28.95 -12.28
C ARG A 256 3.26 -27.90 -12.28
N TYR A 257 2.79 -27.52 -13.48
CA TYR A 257 1.84 -26.41 -13.64
C TYR A 257 0.48 -26.68 -13.04
N ASP A 258 0.00 -27.92 -13.05
CA ASP A 258 -1.31 -28.26 -12.44
C ASP A 258 -1.30 -28.10 -10.92
N GLU A 259 -0.21 -28.53 -10.26
CA GLU A 259 -0.01 -28.34 -8.82
C GLU A 259 0.19 -26.85 -8.47
N ALA A 260 0.93 -26.13 -9.31
CA ALA A 260 1.09 -24.68 -9.17
C ALA A 260 -0.24 -23.93 -9.32
N PHE A 261 -1.05 -24.34 -10.29
CA PHE A 261 -2.39 -23.78 -10.50
C PHE A 261 -3.34 -24.09 -9.33
N ALA A 262 -3.34 -25.35 -8.84
CA ALA A 262 -4.16 -25.71 -7.68
C ALA A 262 -3.81 -24.87 -6.44
N ALA A 263 -2.51 -24.63 -6.19
CA ALA A 263 -2.04 -23.77 -5.12
C ALA A 263 -2.42 -22.29 -5.36
N TYR A 264 -2.33 -21.80 -6.59
CA TYR A 264 -2.75 -20.46 -6.97
C TYR A 264 -4.27 -20.28 -6.78
N ALA A 265 -5.09 -21.22 -7.21
CA ALA A 265 -6.54 -21.20 -7.07
C ALA A 265 -6.95 -21.20 -5.57
N SER A 266 -6.32 -22.04 -4.76
CA SER A 266 -6.57 -22.10 -3.31
C SER A 266 -6.12 -20.81 -2.60
N GLY A 267 -5.10 -20.12 -3.11
CA GLY A 267 -4.62 -18.81 -2.63
C GLY A 267 -5.52 -17.63 -3.01
N GLY A 268 -6.60 -17.88 -3.75
CA GLY A 268 -7.57 -16.86 -4.14
C GLY A 268 -7.70 -16.60 -5.63
N GLY A 269 -6.93 -17.28 -6.50
CA GLY A 269 -7.02 -17.15 -7.95
C GLY A 269 -6.91 -15.69 -8.41
N ARG A 270 -7.92 -15.16 -9.13
CA ARG A 270 -7.93 -13.75 -9.56
C ARG A 270 -7.88 -12.72 -8.41
N PHE A 271 -8.22 -13.12 -7.18
CA PHE A 271 -8.12 -12.29 -5.99
C PHE A 271 -6.76 -12.39 -5.28
N TYR A 272 -5.81 -13.15 -5.83
CA TYR A 272 -4.46 -13.31 -5.33
C TYR A 272 -3.76 -11.95 -5.14
N LEU A 273 -3.98 -11.02 -6.07
CA LEU A 273 -3.53 -9.64 -6.02
C LEU A 273 -3.84 -8.95 -4.68
N TYR A 274 -5.05 -9.15 -4.16
CA TYR A 274 -5.52 -8.48 -2.95
C TYR A 274 -5.14 -9.20 -1.64
N ARG A 275 -4.63 -10.43 -1.75
CA ARG A 275 -4.15 -11.24 -0.62
C ARG A 275 -2.63 -11.21 -0.47
N HIS A 276 -1.91 -11.12 -1.60
CA HIS A 276 -0.45 -11.31 -1.65
C HIS A 276 0.27 -10.15 -2.35
N GLY A 277 -0.44 -9.15 -2.85
CA GLY A 277 0.12 -7.98 -3.50
C GLY A 277 0.38 -8.14 -5.01
N ALA A 278 0.57 -6.99 -5.67
CA ALA A 278 0.74 -6.91 -7.13
C ALA A 278 2.01 -7.61 -7.61
N THR A 279 3.12 -7.45 -6.90
CA THR A 279 4.42 -8.07 -7.26
C THR A 279 4.34 -9.60 -7.21
N ALA A 280 3.73 -10.17 -6.18
CA ALA A 280 3.52 -11.61 -6.07
C ALA A 280 2.58 -12.14 -7.15
N PHE A 281 1.49 -11.42 -7.41
CA PHE A 281 0.53 -11.74 -8.47
C PHE A 281 1.18 -11.76 -9.86
N ASP A 282 1.95 -10.71 -10.19
CA ASP A 282 2.66 -10.60 -11.47
C ASP A 282 3.69 -11.73 -11.63
N ARG A 283 4.45 -12.05 -10.57
CA ARG A 283 5.45 -13.12 -10.55
C ARG A 283 4.81 -14.49 -10.79
N VAL A 284 3.69 -14.76 -10.13
CA VAL A 284 2.96 -16.02 -10.29
C VAL A 284 2.38 -16.18 -11.69
N LEU A 285 1.73 -15.13 -12.23
CA LEU A 285 1.18 -15.20 -13.58
C LEU A 285 2.25 -15.36 -14.66
N ALA A 286 3.40 -14.69 -14.50
CA ALA A 286 4.53 -14.80 -15.44
C ALA A 286 5.17 -16.19 -15.46
N GLY A 287 5.01 -16.99 -14.42
CA GLY A 287 5.58 -18.34 -14.32
C GLY A 287 4.76 -19.42 -15.05
N PHE A 288 3.55 -19.14 -15.50
CA PHE A 288 2.77 -20.08 -16.31
C PHE A 288 3.11 -19.92 -17.81
N PRO A 289 3.32 -21.02 -18.56
CA PRO A 289 3.45 -20.95 -20.02
C PRO A 289 2.22 -20.33 -20.66
N THR A 290 2.41 -19.56 -21.72
CA THR A 290 1.33 -18.84 -22.40
C THR A 290 0.17 -19.75 -22.81
N ASP A 291 0.48 -20.89 -23.42
CA ASP A 291 -0.54 -21.83 -23.89
C ASP A 291 -1.31 -22.47 -22.72
N TYR A 292 -0.64 -22.76 -21.61
CA TYR A 292 -1.29 -23.24 -20.39
C TYR A 292 -2.21 -22.18 -19.80
N ALA A 293 -1.72 -20.94 -19.68
CA ALA A 293 -2.49 -19.83 -19.10
C ALA A 293 -3.72 -19.48 -19.94
N LEU A 294 -3.59 -19.43 -21.27
CA LEU A 294 -4.71 -19.13 -22.18
C LEU A 294 -5.71 -20.31 -22.28
N GLY A 295 -5.30 -21.52 -21.95
CA GLY A 295 -6.16 -22.70 -21.84
C GLY A 295 -7.02 -22.77 -20.56
N ASN A 296 -6.75 -21.91 -19.56
CA ASN A 296 -7.40 -21.95 -18.25
C ASN A 296 -8.23 -20.70 -17.97
N ASP A 297 -9.52 -20.87 -17.67
CA ASP A 297 -10.47 -19.76 -17.46
C ASP A 297 -10.05 -18.80 -16.33
N THR A 298 -9.61 -19.34 -15.20
CA THR A 298 -9.18 -18.53 -14.04
C THR A 298 -7.92 -17.75 -14.35
N LEU A 299 -6.95 -18.33 -15.06
CA LEU A 299 -5.73 -17.62 -15.47
C LEU A 299 -6.03 -16.56 -16.50
N VAL A 300 -6.92 -16.82 -17.47
CA VAL A 300 -7.35 -15.80 -18.45
C VAL A 300 -8.02 -14.62 -17.75
N MET A 301 -8.93 -14.87 -16.80
CA MET A 301 -9.56 -13.81 -16.01
C MET A 301 -8.51 -13.05 -15.16
N SER A 302 -7.50 -13.75 -14.64
CA SER A 302 -6.42 -13.14 -13.87
C SER A 302 -5.52 -12.26 -14.74
N LEU A 303 -5.17 -12.70 -15.95
CA LEU A 303 -4.44 -11.90 -16.94
C LEU A 303 -5.26 -10.70 -17.41
N ALA A 304 -6.57 -10.88 -17.58
CA ALA A 304 -7.48 -9.76 -17.89
C ALA A 304 -7.54 -8.76 -16.73
N MET A 305 -7.62 -9.22 -15.47
CA MET A 305 -7.55 -8.36 -14.29
C MET A 305 -6.23 -7.58 -14.24
N GLN A 306 -5.09 -8.26 -14.47
CA GLN A 306 -3.77 -7.62 -14.55
C GLN A 306 -3.76 -6.50 -15.61
N ALA A 307 -4.31 -6.77 -16.80
CA ALA A 307 -4.42 -5.78 -17.87
C ALA A 307 -5.31 -4.59 -17.46
N LEU A 308 -6.46 -4.84 -16.82
CA LEU A 308 -7.35 -3.77 -16.31
C LEU A 308 -6.63 -2.87 -15.31
N LYS A 309 -5.86 -3.46 -14.36
CA LYS A 309 -5.09 -2.72 -13.36
C LYS A 309 -3.98 -1.86 -13.98
N ARG A 310 -3.50 -2.23 -15.16
CA ARG A 310 -2.54 -1.44 -15.95
C ARG A 310 -3.19 -0.45 -16.92
N GLY A 311 -4.53 -0.34 -16.90
CA GLY A 311 -5.28 0.51 -17.82
C GLY A 311 -5.40 -0.03 -19.25
N GLU A 312 -5.00 -1.28 -19.49
CA GLU A 312 -4.99 -1.94 -20.79
C GLU A 312 -6.36 -2.61 -21.11
N VAL A 313 -7.45 -1.86 -21.03
CA VAL A 313 -8.83 -2.39 -21.18
C VAL A 313 -9.01 -3.16 -22.49
N ALA A 314 -8.43 -2.65 -23.59
CA ALA A 314 -8.51 -3.32 -24.90
C ALA A 314 -7.83 -4.70 -24.90
N ARG A 315 -6.74 -4.87 -24.13
CA ARG A 315 -6.07 -6.16 -23.97
C ARG A 315 -6.92 -7.12 -23.15
N ALA A 316 -7.51 -6.65 -22.05
CA ALA A 316 -8.41 -7.47 -21.21
C ALA A 316 -9.59 -7.99 -22.06
N ARG A 317 -10.20 -7.13 -22.87
CA ARG A 317 -11.29 -7.52 -23.79
C ARG A 317 -10.86 -8.56 -24.83
N ARG A 318 -9.66 -8.44 -25.39
CA ARG A 318 -9.12 -9.47 -26.32
C ARG A 318 -8.92 -10.81 -25.63
N LEU A 319 -8.26 -10.84 -24.46
CA LEU A 319 -8.05 -12.07 -23.71
C LEU A 319 -9.35 -12.83 -23.44
N LEU A 320 -10.41 -12.11 -23.03
CA LEU A 320 -11.72 -12.73 -22.81
C LEU A 320 -12.38 -13.19 -24.12
N ALA A 321 -12.31 -12.38 -25.20
CA ALA A 321 -12.89 -12.74 -26.48
C ALA A 321 -12.21 -13.96 -27.11
N ASP A 322 -10.90 -14.07 -26.99
CA ASP A 322 -10.13 -15.21 -27.52
C ASP A 322 -10.48 -16.51 -26.78
N ARG A 323 -10.79 -16.44 -25.49
CA ARG A 323 -11.15 -17.60 -24.67
C ARG A 323 -12.63 -17.96 -24.71
N PHE A 324 -13.51 -16.97 -24.59
CA PHE A 324 -14.96 -17.17 -24.39
C PHE A 324 -15.81 -16.76 -25.59
N GLY A 325 -15.17 -16.31 -26.68
CA GLY A 325 -15.83 -15.80 -27.88
C GLY A 325 -16.13 -14.30 -27.81
N SER A 326 -16.28 -13.66 -28.98
CA SER A 326 -16.45 -12.20 -29.08
C SER A 326 -17.71 -11.66 -28.38
N GLY A 327 -18.74 -12.48 -28.21
CA GLY A 327 -20.00 -12.12 -27.52
C GLY A 327 -19.81 -11.72 -26.06
N ILE A 328 -18.71 -12.16 -25.40
CA ILE A 328 -18.37 -11.78 -24.01
C ILE A 328 -18.20 -10.28 -23.83
N ASN A 329 -17.85 -9.56 -24.89
CA ASN A 329 -17.63 -8.11 -24.86
C ASN A 329 -18.93 -7.30 -25.02
N ASP A 330 -20.01 -7.92 -25.43
CA ASP A 330 -21.34 -7.31 -25.41
C ASP A 330 -22.03 -7.60 -24.09
N PHE A 331 -21.98 -6.62 -23.21
CA PHE A 331 -22.51 -6.74 -21.86
C PHE A 331 -24.01 -7.10 -21.81
N HIS A 332 -24.80 -6.46 -22.65
CA HIS A 332 -26.25 -6.74 -22.69
C HIS A 332 -26.53 -8.19 -23.12
N SER A 333 -25.83 -8.67 -24.14
CA SER A 333 -25.92 -10.06 -24.58
C SER A 333 -25.49 -11.06 -23.48
N VAL A 334 -24.44 -10.76 -22.75
CA VAL A 334 -23.92 -11.62 -21.68
C VAL A 334 -24.97 -11.82 -20.58
N PHE A 335 -25.59 -10.75 -20.09
CA PHE A 335 -26.56 -10.83 -18.97
C PHE A 335 -27.95 -11.28 -19.42
N THR A 336 -28.29 -11.11 -20.69
CA THR A 336 -29.50 -11.70 -21.27
C THR A 336 -29.39 -13.22 -21.46
N HIS A 337 -28.18 -13.74 -21.74
CA HIS A 337 -27.91 -15.16 -21.95
C HIS A 337 -26.97 -15.72 -20.88
N ARG A 338 -27.17 -15.33 -19.61
CA ARG A 338 -26.29 -15.65 -18.49
C ARG A 338 -26.08 -17.15 -18.28
N ASP A 339 -27.04 -17.99 -18.67
CA ASP A 339 -26.99 -19.45 -18.62
C ASP A 339 -25.84 -20.07 -19.41
N ARG A 340 -25.25 -19.31 -20.36
CA ARG A 340 -24.12 -19.76 -21.19
C ARG A 340 -22.76 -19.59 -20.54
N TYR A 341 -22.69 -18.84 -19.44
CA TYR A 341 -21.44 -18.46 -18.81
C TYR A 341 -21.37 -18.94 -17.36
N SER A 342 -20.15 -19.22 -16.90
CA SER A 342 -19.95 -19.56 -15.49
C SER A 342 -20.24 -18.34 -14.59
N THR A 343 -20.70 -18.61 -13.38
CA THR A 343 -21.01 -17.59 -12.38
C THR A 343 -19.79 -16.71 -12.08
N ASP A 344 -18.60 -17.33 -12.05
CA ASP A 344 -17.34 -16.61 -11.82
C ASP A 344 -17.01 -15.63 -12.96
N LEU A 345 -17.26 -16.04 -14.22
CA LEU A 345 -17.09 -15.16 -15.39
C LEU A 345 -18.12 -14.04 -15.41
N LEU A 346 -19.38 -14.30 -15.03
CA LEU A 346 -20.40 -13.26 -14.91
C LEU A 346 -20.01 -12.23 -13.84
N ALA A 347 -19.57 -12.69 -12.65
CA ALA A 347 -19.07 -11.80 -11.60
C ALA A 347 -17.86 -10.97 -12.09
N PHE A 348 -16.95 -11.58 -12.83
CA PHE A 348 -15.81 -10.87 -13.40
C PHE A 348 -16.24 -9.82 -14.45
N ARG A 349 -17.25 -10.15 -15.25
CA ARG A 349 -17.80 -9.23 -16.25
C ARG A 349 -18.42 -7.97 -15.62
N VAL A 350 -19.04 -8.10 -14.44
CA VAL A 350 -19.53 -6.95 -13.65
C VAL A 350 -18.35 -6.06 -13.21
N VAL A 351 -17.24 -6.66 -12.78
CA VAL A 351 -16.01 -5.91 -12.44
C VAL A 351 -15.47 -5.16 -13.65
N MET A 352 -15.43 -5.77 -14.83
CA MET A 352 -14.94 -5.11 -16.04
C MET A 352 -15.70 -3.85 -16.41
N LEU A 353 -17.01 -3.79 -16.14
CA LEU A 353 -17.82 -2.59 -16.43
C LEU A 353 -17.32 -1.34 -15.72
N ILE A 354 -16.65 -1.49 -14.58
CA ILE A 354 -16.06 -0.36 -13.87
C ILE A 354 -15.06 0.38 -14.76
N TYR A 355 -14.33 -0.38 -15.58
CA TYR A 355 -13.25 0.14 -16.45
C TYR A 355 -13.72 0.45 -17.88
N GLU A 356 -14.95 0.06 -18.22
CA GLU A 356 -15.55 0.33 -19.53
C GLU A 356 -16.41 1.60 -19.49
N ASP A 357 -16.47 2.31 -20.62
CA ASP A 357 -17.32 3.49 -20.78
C ASP A 357 -18.78 3.08 -21.05
N TYR A 358 -19.42 2.52 -20.02
CA TYR A 358 -20.77 1.97 -20.12
C TYR A 358 -21.76 2.74 -19.25
N GLN A 359 -22.89 3.15 -19.83
CA GLN A 359 -24.02 3.67 -19.06
C GLN A 359 -24.95 2.52 -18.68
N LEU A 360 -25.10 2.23 -17.40
CA LEU A 360 -26.05 1.28 -16.88
C LEU A 360 -27.47 1.89 -16.90
N THR A 361 -28.34 1.31 -17.70
CA THR A 361 -29.78 1.58 -17.62
C THR A 361 -30.38 0.88 -16.40
N ASP A 362 -31.53 1.34 -15.92
CA ASP A 362 -32.22 0.72 -14.79
C ASP A 362 -32.54 -0.78 -15.07
N GLU A 363 -32.93 -1.10 -16.31
CA GLU A 363 -33.20 -2.49 -16.76
C GLU A 363 -31.96 -3.37 -16.70
N LEU A 364 -30.82 -2.86 -17.15
CA LEU A 364 -29.56 -3.59 -17.11
C LEU A 364 -29.07 -3.77 -15.67
N PHE A 365 -29.37 -2.81 -14.80
CA PHE A 365 -29.09 -2.90 -13.37
C PHE A 365 -29.82 -4.05 -12.71
N GLU A 366 -31.12 -4.23 -13.05
CA GLU A 366 -31.93 -5.37 -12.57
C GLU A 366 -31.33 -6.71 -13.02
N GLN A 367 -30.95 -6.83 -14.30
CA GLN A 367 -30.29 -8.03 -14.81
C GLN A 367 -28.97 -8.35 -14.10
N VAL A 368 -28.16 -7.33 -13.77
CA VAL A 368 -26.94 -7.52 -12.98
C VAL A 368 -27.27 -8.03 -11.58
N PHE A 369 -28.30 -7.45 -10.93
CA PHE A 369 -28.72 -7.91 -9.59
C PHE A 369 -29.27 -9.34 -9.57
N ASP A 370 -29.91 -9.79 -10.64
CA ASP A 370 -30.37 -11.18 -10.76
C ASP A 370 -29.20 -12.18 -10.63
N THR A 371 -28.00 -11.80 -11.08
CA THR A 371 -26.81 -12.67 -10.93
C THR A 371 -26.38 -12.90 -9.49
N LEU A 372 -26.78 -12.02 -8.56
CA LEU A 372 -26.48 -12.18 -7.14
C LEU A 372 -27.11 -13.46 -6.56
N GLY A 373 -28.28 -13.86 -7.11
CA GLY A 373 -28.95 -15.10 -6.74
C GLY A 373 -28.16 -16.35 -7.15
N ASP A 374 -27.37 -16.24 -8.20
CA ASP A 374 -26.57 -17.35 -8.75
C ASP A 374 -25.22 -17.49 -8.03
N LEU A 375 -24.77 -16.45 -7.29
CA LEU A 375 -23.50 -16.47 -6.56
C LEU A 375 -23.60 -17.35 -5.30
N PRO A 376 -22.59 -18.21 -5.02
CA PRO A 376 -22.57 -19.03 -3.80
C PRO A 376 -22.71 -18.17 -2.54
N LEU A 377 -23.52 -18.62 -1.58
CA LEU A 377 -23.81 -17.85 -0.36
C LEU A 377 -22.59 -17.74 0.57
N ASP A 378 -21.72 -18.72 0.54
CA ASP A 378 -20.51 -18.85 1.34
C ASP A 378 -19.26 -18.26 0.66
N ASP A 379 -19.33 -17.91 -0.63
CA ASP A 379 -18.23 -17.22 -1.30
C ASP A 379 -18.26 -15.71 -1.03
N HIS A 380 -17.79 -15.36 0.16
CA HIS A 380 -17.77 -13.98 0.61
C HIS A 380 -16.93 -13.05 -0.26
N ILE A 381 -15.83 -13.52 -0.87
CA ILE A 381 -14.98 -12.65 -1.67
C ILE A 381 -15.65 -12.30 -3.01
N VAL A 382 -16.29 -13.27 -3.67
CA VAL A 382 -17.02 -13.03 -4.91
C VAL A 382 -18.24 -12.14 -4.68
N ARG A 383 -19.02 -12.40 -3.62
CA ARG A 383 -20.17 -11.56 -3.26
C ARG A 383 -19.75 -10.14 -2.89
N GLY A 384 -18.67 -9.99 -2.12
CA GLY A 384 -18.09 -8.69 -1.80
C GLY A 384 -17.66 -7.94 -3.06
N SER A 385 -17.03 -8.62 -4.02
CA SER A 385 -16.60 -8.05 -5.30
C SER A 385 -17.79 -7.59 -6.15
N PHE A 386 -18.88 -8.36 -6.16
CA PHE A 386 -20.13 -7.96 -6.80
C PHE A 386 -20.68 -6.66 -6.20
N TYR A 387 -20.84 -6.59 -4.87
CA TYR A 387 -21.33 -5.39 -4.21
C TYR A 387 -20.40 -4.19 -4.41
N ASN A 388 -19.10 -4.39 -4.43
CA ASN A 388 -18.13 -3.34 -4.70
C ASN A 388 -18.29 -2.76 -6.12
N SER A 389 -18.53 -3.60 -7.11
CA SER A 389 -18.80 -3.14 -8.48
C SER A 389 -20.10 -2.35 -8.57
N VAL A 390 -21.15 -2.84 -7.92
CA VAL A 390 -22.44 -2.14 -7.84
C VAL A 390 -22.33 -0.81 -7.10
N LEU A 391 -21.50 -0.74 -6.06
CA LEU A 391 -21.19 0.48 -5.32
C LEU A 391 -20.65 1.58 -6.23
N GLU A 392 -19.68 1.25 -7.08
CA GLU A 392 -19.12 2.19 -8.05
C GLU A 392 -20.20 2.77 -8.97
N PHE A 393 -21.13 1.94 -9.46
CA PHE A 393 -22.23 2.39 -10.30
C PHE A 393 -23.21 3.30 -9.55
N TYR A 394 -23.53 3.01 -8.29
CA TYR A 394 -24.39 3.88 -7.50
C TYR A 394 -23.74 5.23 -7.19
N ILE A 395 -22.43 5.25 -6.93
CA ILE A 395 -21.70 6.52 -6.73
C ILE A 395 -21.73 7.36 -8.02
N ARG A 396 -21.45 6.75 -9.17
CA ARG A 396 -21.50 7.42 -10.48
C ARG A 396 -22.89 7.93 -10.81
N GLY A 397 -23.93 7.15 -10.50
CA GLY A 397 -25.34 7.52 -10.69
C GLY A 397 -25.92 8.43 -9.61
N ARG A 398 -25.11 8.90 -8.64
CA ARG A 398 -25.55 9.75 -7.51
C ARG A 398 -26.65 9.14 -6.64
N ARG A 399 -26.78 7.81 -6.64
CA ARG A 399 -27.70 7.06 -5.77
C ARG A 399 -27.05 6.80 -4.40
N LEU A 400 -26.63 7.88 -3.71
CA LEU A 400 -25.73 7.78 -2.56
C LEU A 400 -26.33 7.02 -1.35
N ALA A 401 -27.65 7.04 -1.15
CA ALA A 401 -28.30 6.25 -0.10
C ALA A 401 -28.18 4.74 -0.38
N ALA A 402 -28.48 4.32 -1.61
CA ALA A 402 -28.31 2.91 -2.03
C ALA A 402 -26.83 2.51 -2.06
N ALA A 403 -25.94 3.42 -2.41
CA ALA A 403 -24.49 3.20 -2.36
C ALA A 403 -24.02 2.89 -0.94
N GLU A 404 -24.54 3.56 0.08
CA GLU A 404 -24.19 3.30 1.49
C GLU A 404 -24.58 1.87 1.92
N ASP A 405 -25.81 1.44 1.60
CA ASP A 405 -26.27 0.07 1.92
C ASP A 405 -25.41 -0.99 1.24
N VAL A 406 -25.05 -0.76 -0.01
CA VAL A 406 -24.20 -1.68 -0.79
C VAL A 406 -22.75 -1.68 -0.25
N ALA A 407 -22.22 -0.53 0.14
CA ALA A 407 -20.90 -0.44 0.77
C ALA A 407 -20.85 -1.25 2.07
N GLN A 408 -21.88 -1.17 2.91
CA GLN A 408 -21.94 -1.96 4.15
C GLN A 408 -21.99 -3.46 3.87
N ARG A 409 -22.74 -3.91 2.85
CA ARG A 409 -22.77 -5.32 2.44
C ARG A 409 -21.41 -5.77 1.89
N ALA A 410 -20.76 -4.97 1.04
CA ALA A 410 -19.44 -5.28 0.53
C ALA A 410 -18.41 -5.42 1.66
N LEU A 411 -18.42 -4.47 2.60
CA LEU A 411 -17.53 -4.47 3.76
C LEU A 411 -17.74 -5.71 4.62
N TYR A 412 -18.99 -6.06 4.95
CA TYR A 412 -19.31 -7.29 5.68
C TYR A 412 -18.70 -8.52 5.03
N HIS A 413 -18.91 -8.69 3.72
CA HIS A 413 -18.38 -9.84 3.00
C HIS A 413 -16.84 -9.87 2.98
N TYR A 414 -16.18 -8.72 2.81
CA TYR A 414 -14.72 -8.67 2.81
C TYR A 414 -14.10 -8.90 4.18
N GLU A 415 -14.77 -8.50 5.25
CA GLU A 415 -14.37 -8.85 6.62
C GLU A 415 -14.49 -10.34 6.88
N GLN A 416 -15.59 -10.99 6.44
CA GLN A 416 -15.76 -12.44 6.53
C GLN A 416 -14.69 -13.19 5.70
N ALA A 417 -14.36 -12.69 4.52
CA ALA A 417 -13.30 -13.22 3.66
C ALA A 417 -11.88 -12.98 4.19
N LYS A 418 -11.72 -12.13 5.24
CA LYS A 418 -10.43 -11.71 5.81
C LYS A 418 -9.48 -11.13 4.75
N VAL A 419 -9.98 -10.22 3.92
CA VAL A 419 -9.19 -9.53 2.89
C VAL A 419 -9.15 -8.03 3.20
N PRO A 420 -8.24 -7.56 4.07
CA PRO A 420 -8.20 -6.18 4.53
C PRO A 420 -7.98 -5.16 3.40
N MET A 421 -7.25 -5.52 2.35
CA MET A 421 -7.06 -4.65 1.19
C MET A 421 -8.38 -4.28 0.50
N LEU A 422 -9.31 -5.23 0.35
CA LEU A 422 -10.61 -4.96 -0.25
C LEU A 422 -11.53 -4.17 0.69
N ALA A 423 -11.44 -4.40 2.00
CA ALA A 423 -12.15 -3.59 3.01
C ALA A 423 -11.62 -2.14 3.04
N PHE A 424 -10.32 -1.95 2.81
CA PHE A 424 -9.71 -0.63 2.62
C PHE A 424 -10.38 0.14 1.48
N TYR A 425 -10.54 -0.45 0.29
CA TYR A 425 -11.17 0.22 -0.84
C TYR A 425 -12.64 0.59 -0.56
N ILE A 426 -13.40 -0.24 0.15
CA ILE A 426 -14.77 0.13 0.54
C ILE A 426 -14.78 1.34 1.46
N SER A 427 -13.88 1.38 2.45
CA SER A 427 -13.77 2.53 3.35
C SER A 427 -13.35 3.82 2.62
N LEU A 428 -12.51 3.71 1.57
CA LEU A 428 -12.22 4.82 0.68
C LEU A 428 -13.48 5.33 -0.02
N HIS A 429 -14.29 4.44 -0.58
CA HIS A 429 -15.54 4.81 -1.24
C HIS A 429 -16.53 5.46 -0.26
N GLN A 430 -16.64 4.95 0.97
CA GLN A 430 -17.48 5.58 1.99
C GLN A 430 -16.98 6.99 2.34
N ALA A 431 -15.67 7.19 2.52
CA ALA A 431 -15.11 8.52 2.74
C ALA A 431 -15.38 9.46 1.55
N LEU A 432 -15.24 8.95 0.31
CA LEU A 432 -15.54 9.68 -0.91
C LEU A 432 -17.01 10.13 -0.98
N MET A 433 -17.95 9.23 -0.68
CA MET A 433 -19.37 9.58 -0.63
C MET A 433 -19.65 10.68 0.38
N ARG A 434 -19.04 10.63 1.57
CA ARG A 434 -19.15 11.68 2.58
C ARG A 434 -18.60 13.03 2.08
N LEU A 435 -17.48 13.00 1.36
CA LEU A 435 -16.94 14.23 0.74
C LEU A 435 -17.86 14.80 -0.34
N LEU A 436 -18.48 13.96 -1.18
CA LEU A 436 -19.51 14.41 -2.12
C LEU A 436 -20.70 15.08 -1.43
N MET A 437 -21.05 14.62 -0.23
CA MET A 437 -22.07 15.22 0.60
C MET A 437 -21.59 16.46 1.37
N GLY A 438 -20.31 16.81 1.30
CA GLY A 438 -19.70 17.89 2.08
C GLY A 438 -19.51 17.53 3.56
N ASP A 439 -19.61 16.26 3.92
CA ASP A 439 -19.51 15.79 5.31
C ASP A 439 -18.06 15.41 5.64
N ALA A 440 -17.24 16.42 5.88
CA ALA A 440 -15.83 16.25 6.20
C ALA A 440 -15.60 15.46 7.51
N SER A 441 -16.52 15.60 8.47
CA SER A 441 -16.41 14.93 9.77
C SER A 441 -16.56 13.42 9.64
N ASN A 442 -17.58 12.92 8.96
CA ASN A 442 -17.77 11.49 8.72
C ASN A 442 -16.78 10.97 7.67
N ALA A 443 -16.37 11.78 6.68
CA ALA A 443 -15.30 11.42 5.76
C ALA A 443 -14.00 11.08 6.50
N ARG A 444 -13.65 11.85 7.54
CA ARG A 444 -12.49 11.58 8.40
C ARG A 444 -12.59 10.22 9.09
N GLN A 445 -13.75 9.87 9.63
CA GLN A 445 -13.94 8.58 10.30
C GLN A 445 -13.72 7.40 9.35
N HIS A 446 -14.24 7.49 8.11
CA HIS A 446 -14.02 6.46 7.10
C HIS A 446 -12.57 6.42 6.59
N ALA A 447 -11.89 7.57 6.49
CA ALA A 447 -10.46 7.62 6.17
C ALA A 447 -9.60 6.96 7.27
N ASP A 448 -9.94 7.17 8.55
CA ASP A 448 -9.30 6.50 9.69
C ASP A 448 -9.57 4.99 9.67
N GLN A 449 -10.77 4.57 9.25
CA GLN A 449 -11.11 3.16 9.06
C GLN A 449 -10.28 2.56 7.93
N ALA A 450 -10.17 3.23 6.78
CA ALA A 450 -9.33 2.82 5.67
C ALA A 450 -7.86 2.64 6.12
N ALA A 451 -7.33 3.59 6.91
CA ALA A 451 -5.99 3.49 7.47
C ALA A 451 -5.80 2.27 8.39
N ARG A 452 -6.83 1.85 9.12
CA ARG A 452 -6.77 0.63 9.95
C ARG A 452 -6.69 -0.63 9.08
N TYR A 453 -7.49 -0.72 8.03
CA TYR A 453 -7.45 -1.86 7.11
C TYR A 453 -6.13 -1.94 6.36
N LEU A 454 -5.60 -0.80 5.86
CA LEU A 454 -4.33 -0.79 5.13
C LEU A 454 -3.16 -1.25 6.01
N ARG A 455 -3.14 -0.88 7.29
CA ARG A 455 -2.14 -1.38 8.25
C ARG A 455 -2.25 -2.88 8.55
N ALA A 456 -3.38 -3.50 8.30
CA ALA A 456 -3.58 -4.93 8.46
C ALA A 456 -3.19 -5.73 7.19
N VAL A 457 -2.77 -5.06 6.12
CA VAL A 457 -2.24 -5.70 4.91
C VAL A 457 -0.80 -6.12 5.18
N GLU A 458 -0.47 -7.36 4.82
CA GLU A 458 0.81 -7.99 5.12
C GLU A 458 1.87 -7.79 4.02
N PHE A 459 1.58 -6.99 3.00
CA PHE A 459 2.49 -6.69 1.89
C PHE A 459 2.57 -5.20 1.61
N ASP A 460 3.69 -4.75 1.04
CA ASP A 460 3.90 -3.34 0.69
C ASP A 460 3.00 -2.91 -0.48
N SER A 461 2.28 -1.83 -0.27
CA SER A 461 1.41 -1.24 -1.29
C SER A 461 1.55 0.30 -1.34
N PRO A 462 2.67 0.82 -1.85
CA PRO A 462 2.97 2.25 -1.83
C PRO A 462 1.97 3.08 -2.66
N GLY A 463 1.30 2.48 -3.63
CA GLY A 463 0.22 3.12 -4.39
C GLY A 463 -1.00 3.40 -3.52
N ASP A 464 -1.38 2.45 -2.67
CA ASP A 464 -2.53 2.59 -1.76
C ASP A 464 -2.23 3.52 -0.59
N ASP A 465 -0.99 3.55 -0.10
CA ASP A 465 -0.54 4.56 0.87
C ASP A 465 -0.67 5.98 0.31
N ARG A 466 -0.30 6.20 -0.96
CA ARG A 466 -0.48 7.49 -1.64
C ARG A 466 -1.95 7.84 -1.83
N LEU A 467 -2.78 6.85 -2.16
CA LEU A 467 -4.22 7.04 -2.31
C LEU A 467 -4.87 7.46 -0.98
N LEU A 468 -4.49 6.83 0.12
CA LEU A 468 -4.93 7.21 1.46
C LEU A 468 -4.43 8.62 1.85
N ALA A 469 -3.18 8.96 1.50
CA ALA A 469 -2.62 10.28 1.72
C ALA A 469 -3.38 11.37 0.94
N LEU A 470 -3.73 11.11 -0.33
CA LEU A 470 -4.58 12.01 -1.13
C LEU A 470 -5.96 12.18 -0.48
N LEU A 471 -6.62 11.08 -0.09
CA LEU A 471 -7.93 11.15 0.56
C LEU A 471 -7.87 12.01 1.83
N ASN A 472 -6.90 11.79 2.69
CA ASN A 472 -6.71 12.57 3.92
C ASN A 472 -6.50 14.07 3.60
N ALA A 473 -5.69 14.37 2.59
CA ALA A 473 -5.45 15.74 2.14
C ALA A 473 -6.75 16.41 1.61
N CYS A 474 -7.60 15.65 0.93
CA CYS A 474 -8.89 16.15 0.46
C CYS A 474 -9.89 16.36 1.60
N VAL A 475 -9.89 15.50 2.61
CA VAL A 475 -10.70 15.70 3.83
C VAL A 475 -10.24 16.96 4.58
N ASP A 476 -8.93 17.20 4.67
CA ASP A 476 -8.40 18.45 5.24
C ASP A 476 -8.80 19.68 4.42
N TYR A 477 -8.74 19.58 3.09
CA TYR A 477 -9.19 20.64 2.17
C TYR A 477 -10.67 20.96 2.39
N GLU A 478 -11.52 19.94 2.45
CA GLU A 478 -12.97 20.13 2.71
C GLU A 478 -13.22 20.85 4.03
N GLY A 479 -12.43 20.55 5.06
CA GLY A 479 -12.44 21.21 6.36
C GLY A 479 -11.79 22.60 6.39
N GLY A 480 -11.34 23.12 5.25
CA GLY A 480 -10.73 24.45 5.12
C GLY A 480 -9.23 24.50 5.40
N LYS A 481 -8.52 23.39 5.25
CA LYS A 481 -7.05 23.26 5.36
C LYS A 481 -6.47 22.82 4.02
N PRO A 482 -6.18 23.73 3.10
CA PRO A 482 -5.75 23.39 1.74
C PRO A 482 -4.29 22.98 1.62
N GLU A 483 -3.42 23.30 2.59
CA GLU A 483 -1.98 23.11 2.49
C GLU A 483 -1.55 21.64 2.34
N PRO A 484 -2.17 20.64 3.02
CA PRO A 484 -1.84 19.23 2.82
C PRO A 484 -2.07 18.78 1.37
N LEU A 485 -3.20 19.18 0.77
CA LEU A 485 -3.52 18.84 -0.61
C LEU A 485 -2.57 19.54 -1.60
N ALA A 486 -2.30 20.82 -1.43
CA ALA A 486 -1.36 21.56 -2.25
C ALA A 486 0.05 20.94 -2.20
N ARG A 487 0.48 20.48 -1.02
CA ARG A 487 1.76 19.78 -0.84
C ARG A 487 1.75 18.44 -1.57
N PHE A 488 0.73 17.62 -1.38
CA PHE A 488 0.60 16.33 -2.07
C PHE A 488 0.69 16.49 -3.59
N LEU A 489 -0.05 17.45 -4.16
CA LEU A 489 -0.06 17.73 -5.59
C LEU A 489 1.29 18.21 -6.12
N SER A 490 2.13 18.82 -5.28
CA SER A 490 3.46 19.30 -5.68
C SER A 490 4.56 18.23 -5.59
N THR A 491 4.35 17.15 -4.83
CA THR A 491 5.38 16.14 -4.56
C THR A 491 5.06 14.75 -5.08
N GLU A 492 3.78 14.36 -5.08
CA GLU A 492 3.34 12.97 -5.32
C GLU A 492 2.53 12.79 -6.62
N LEU A 493 2.24 13.90 -7.33
CA LEU A 493 1.32 13.85 -8.47
C LEU A 493 1.82 12.98 -9.62
N ASP A 494 3.12 13.02 -9.92
CA ASP A 494 3.71 12.28 -11.04
C ASP A 494 3.66 10.77 -10.77
N ASP A 495 3.84 10.34 -9.53
CA ASP A 495 3.77 8.94 -9.12
C ASP A 495 2.31 8.44 -8.98
N PHE A 496 1.37 9.36 -8.72
CA PHE A 496 -0.05 9.03 -8.59
C PHE A 496 -0.70 8.62 -9.91
N VAL A 497 -0.23 9.14 -11.03
CA VAL A 497 -0.78 8.87 -12.37
C VAL A 497 -0.57 7.41 -12.82
N HIS A 498 0.36 6.69 -12.22
CA HIS A 498 0.71 5.30 -12.57
C HIS A 498 0.04 4.23 -11.66
N GLY A 499 -0.84 4.64 -10.74
CA GLY A 499 -1.52 3.73 -9.82
C GLY A 499 -2.85 3.17 -10.34
N GLU A 500 -3.43 2.27 -9.55
CA GLU A 500 -4.77 1.73 -9.77
C GLU A 500 -5.83 2.82 -9.55
N ILE A 501 -6.54 3.21 -10.61
CA ILE A 501 -7.48 4.33 -10.54
C ILE A 501 -8.89 3.89 -10.93
N TRP A 502 -9.79 3.94 -9.98
CA TRP A 502 -11.22 3.72 -10.18
C TRP A 502 -11.88 5.01 -10.72
N PRO A 503 -12.93 4.93 -11.54
CA PRO A 503 -13.57 6.11 -12.10
C PRO A 503 -14.04 7.14 -11.07
N SER A 504 -14.61 6.71 -9.94
CA SER A 504 -15.01 7.62 -8.86
C SER A 504 -13.81 8.33 -8.20
N LEU A 505 -12.66 7.66 -8.11
CA LEU A 505 -11.43 8.24 -7.59
C LEU A 505 -10.82 9.25 -8.58
N ILE A 506 -10.92 8.99 -9.89
CA ILE A 506 -10.49 9.95 -10.91
C ILE A 506 -11.34 11.23 -10.81
N GLU A 507 -12.67 11.11 -10.74
CA GLU A 507 -13.56 12.25 -10.56
C GLU A 507 -13.18 13.09 -9.36
N PHE A 508 -12.95 12.43 -8.23
CA PHE A 508 -12.54 13.03 -7.00
C PHE A 508 -11.18 13.74 -7.09
N ALA A 509 -10.16 13.06 -7.64
CA ALA A 509 -8.84 13.65 -7.85
C ALA A 509 -8.90 14.86 -8.78
N LEU A 510 -9.69 14.78 -9.87
CA LEU A 510 -9.89 15.89 -10.80
C LEU A 510 -10.58 17.08 -10.12
N HIS A 511 -11.61 16.82 -9.29
CA HIS A 511 -12.31 17.89 -8.58
C HIS A 511 -11.39 18.62 -7.61
N TYR A 512 -10.87 17.89 -6.63
CA TYR A 512 -10.06 18.49 -5.54
C TYR A 512 -8.71 18.98 -6.04
N GLY A 513 -8.03 18.21 -6.90
CA GLY A 513 -6.73 18.57 -7.43
C GLY A 513 -6.78 19.83 -8.28
N SER A 514 -7.72 19.90 -9.22
CA SER A 514 -7.86 21.10 -10.07
C SER A 514 -8.25 22.34 -9.27
N GLN A 515 -9.14 22.19 -8.29
CA GLN A 515 -9.58 23.29 -7.44
C GLN A 515 -8.45 23.82 -6.56
N ALA A 516 -7.73 22.95 -5.86
CA ALA A 516 -6.61 23.34 -5.02
C ALA A 516 -5.48 23.98 -5.83
N LEU A 517 -5.16 23.44 -7.00
CA LEU A 517 -4.16 24.03 -7.90
C LEU A 517 -4.58 25.42 -8.39
N SER A 518 -5.88 25.60 -8.73
CA SER A 518 -6.40 26.90 -9.16
C SER A 518 -6.34 27.95 -8.04
N GLU A 519 -6.63 27.57 -6.81
CA GLU A 519 -6.70 28.51 -5.67
C GLU A 519 -5.33 28.83 -5.07
N HIS A 520 -4.47 27.83 -4.94
CA HIS A 520 -3.19 27.97 -4.23
C HIS A 520 -1.99 28.20 -5.13
N PHE A 521 -2.09 27.88 -6.42
CA PHE A 521 -1.03 28.07 -7.39
C PHE A 521 -1.46 28.99 -8.52
N SER A 522 -2.15 28.47 -9.53
CA SER A 522 -2.70 29.25 -10.63
C SER A 522 -3.71 28.47 -11.45
N THR A 523 -4.57 29.20 -12.18
CA THR A 523 -5.48 28.60 -13.18
C THR A 523 -4.69 27.81 -14.24
N ILE A 524 -3.48 28.25 -14.59
CA ILE A 524 -2.60 27.54 -15.55
C ILE A 524 -2.17 26.19 -14.98
N ALA A 525 -1.77 26.13 -13.71
CA ALA A 525 -1.41 24.86 -13.06
C ALA A 525 -2.57 23.87 -13.04
N ALA A 526 -3.78 24.35 -12.73
CA ALA A 526 -4.99 23.53 -12.76
C ALA A 526 -5.32 23.02 -14.16
N ARG A 527 -5.16 23.86 -15.19
CA ARG A 527 -5.36 23.44 -16.59
C ARG A 527 -4.34 22.41 -17.03
N ASN A 528 -3.06 22.62 -16.74
CA ASN A 528 -1.99 21.65 -17.05
C ASN A 528 -2.25 20.29 -16.38
N PHE A 529 -2.75 20.29 -15.15
CA PHE A 529 -3.18 19.07 -14.46
C PHE A 529 -4.31 18.37 -15.21
N LEU A 530 -5.36 19.10 -15.62
CA LEU A 530 -6.46 18.54 -16.39
C LEU A 530 -6.01 18.06 -17.78
N ASP A 531 -5.09 18.77 -18.45
CA ASP A 531 -4.55 18.38 -19.74
C ASP A 531 -3.76 17.07 -19.71
N ARG A 532 -3.01 16.80 -18.62
CA ARG A 532 -2.37 15.50 -18.41
C ARG A 532 -3.41 14.37 -18.37
N TRP A 533 -4.51 14.56 -17.67
CA TRP A 533 -5.58 13.56 -17.61
C TRP A 533 -6.28 13.35 -18.95
N ARG A 534 -6.40 14.38 -19.80
CA ARG A 534 -6.90 14.24 -21.16
C ARG A 534 -6.07 13.24 -21.98
N VAL A 535 -4.75 13.30 -21.87
CA VAL A 535 -3.85 12.39 -22.59
C VAL A 535 -4.07 10.94 -22.17
N TYR A 536 -4.22 10.68 -20.87
CA TYR A 536 -4.44 9.33 -20.35
C TYR A 536 -5.84 8.78 -20.62
N GLN A 537 -6.84 9.64 -20.78
CA GLN A 537 -8.26 9.26 -20.89
C GLN A 537 -8.86 9.54 -22.27
N ILE A 538 -8.04 9.66 -23.31
CA ILE A 538 -8.48 9.94 -24.69
C ILE A 538 -9.59 8.98 -25.18
N SER A 539 -9.59 7.74 -24.73
CA SER A 539 -10.57 6.73 -25.13
C SER A 539 -11.87 6.74 -24.30
N ASN A 540 -11.94 7.50 -23.21
CA ASN A 540 -13.11 7.54 -22.34
C ASN A 540 -13.86 8.87 -22.46
N ARG A 541 -15.00 8.84 -23.15
CA ARG A 541 -15.81 10.03 -23.45
C ARG A 541 -16.36 10.70 -22.18
N GLN A 542 -16.73 9.92 -21.16
CA GLN A 542 -17.29 10.47 -19.91
C GLN A 542 -16.25 11.29 -19.15
N PHE A 543 -15.00 10.84 -19.09
CA PHE A 543 -13.92 11.61 -18.48
C PHE A 543 -13.57 12.86 -19.28
N GLY A 544 -13.64 12.80 -20.60
CA GLY A 544 -13.44 13.97 -21.46
C GLY A 544 -14.41 15.09 -21.10
N LEU A 545 -15.71 14.78 -21.02
CA LEU A 545 -16.75 15.76 -20.65
C LEU A 545 -16.54 16.31 -19.22
N MET A 546 -16.24 15.46 -18.28
CA MET A 546 -15.98 15.85 -16.90
C MET A 546 -14.78 16.81 -16.77
N ILE A 547 -13.70 16.57 -17.51
CA ILE A 547 -12.53 17.46 -17.56
C ILE A 547 -12.91 18.84 -18.10
N GLU A 548 -13.68 18.91 -19.19
CA GLU A 548 -14.14 20.17 -19.77
C GLU A 548 -15.03 20.96 -18.80
N LEU A 549 -15.98 20.29 -18.14
CA LEU A 549 -16.84 20.90 -17.13
C LEU A 549 -16.04 21.40 -15.91
N ARG A 550 -15.04 20.64 -15.47
CA ARG A 550 -14.13 21.08 -14.39
C ARG A 550 -13.33 22.33 -14.77
N GLU A 551 -12.80 22.38 -16.00
CA GLU A 551 -12.09 23.55 -16.49
C GLU A 551 -13.00 24.79 -16.54
N ALA A 552 -14.26 24.64 -17.00
CA ALA A 552 -15.22 25.72 -16.98
C ALA A 552 -15.51 26.24 -15.54
N ALA A 553 -15.65 25.33 -14.57
CA ALA A 553 -15.87 25.70 -13.16
C ALA A 553 -14.66 26.47 -12.59
N ILE A 554 -13.43 26.03 -12.87
CA ILE A 554 -12.21 26.74 -12.44
C ILE A 554 -12.13 28.12 -13.05
N LEU A 555 -12.49 28.28 -14.32
CA LEU A 555 -12.51 29.59 -14.98
C LEU A 555 -13.51 30.53 -14.33
N GLN A 556 -14.70 30.04 -13.93
CA GLN A 556 -15.67 30.84 -13.16
C GLN A 556 -15.10 31.25 -11.80
N ASN A 557 -14.44 30.33 -11.08
CA ASN A 557 -13.79 30.61 -9.78
C ASN A 557 -12.65 31.63 -9.91
N ALA A 558 -11.96 31.63 -11.06
CA ALA A 558 -10.93 32.62 -11.40
C ALA A 558 -11.50 33.95 -11.99
N ASN A 559 -12.82 34.16 -11.92
CA ASN A 559 -13.53 35.32 -12.47
C ASN A 559 -13.39 35.50 -14.01
N ARG A 560 -13.15 34.38 -14.73
CA ARG A 560 -13.04 34.35 -16.21
C ARG A 560 -14.34 33.85 -16.83
N TRP A 561 -15.42 34.55 -16.55
CA TRP A 561 -16.80 34.15 -16.89
C TRP A 561 -17.06 33.94 -18.37
N GLN A 562 -16.54 34.84 -19.22
CA GLN A 562 -16.74 34.77 -20.68
C GLN A 562 -16.06 33.52 -21.28
N GLU A 563 -14.83 33.25 -20.86
CA GLU A 563 -14.08 32.08 -21.34
C GLU A 563 -14.73 30.75 -20.87
N ALA A 564 -15.22 30.73 -19.62
CA ALA A 564 -15.99 29.59 -19.12
C ALA A 564 -17.26 29.35 -19.95
N ALA A 565 -17.98 30.42 -20.31
CA ALA A 565 -19.18 30.33 -21.15
C ALA A 565 -18.88 29.84 -22.55
N GLU A 566 -17.83 30.35 -23.21
CA GLU A 566 -17.38 29.90 -24.52
C GLU A 566 -17.02 28.42 -24.51
N LYS A 567 -16.27 27.99 -23.49
CA LYS A 567 -15.87 26.59 -23.33
C LYS A 567 -17.09 25.67 -23.12
N THR A 568 -18.00 26.06 -22.24
CA THR A 568 -19.22 25.27 -21.98
C THR A 568 -20.15 25.23 -23.20
N ALA A 569 -20.23 26.32 -23.97
CA ALA A 569 -21.04 26.38 -25.20
C ALA A 569 -20.48 25.48 -26.31
N ALA A 570 -19.19 25.19 -26.34
CA ALA A 570 -18.55 24.29 -27.30
C ALA A 570 -18.88 22.81 -27.06
N LEU A 571 -19.45 22.45 -25.90
CA LEU A 571 -19.83 21.07 -25.58
C LEU A 571 -21.06 20.62 -26.39
N ALA A 572 -20.96 19.49 -27.07
CA ALA A 572 -22.05 18.93 -27.87
C ALA A 572 -23.04 18.17 -26.94
N THR A 573 -23.78 18.90 -26.10
CA THR A 573 -24.76 18.35 -25.17
C THR A 573 -26.11 19.06 -25.31
N ARG A 574 -27.17 18.46 -24.76
CA ARG A 574 -28.52 19.07 -24.77
C ARG A 574 -28.67 20.23 -23.77
N VAL A 575 -27.81 20.25 -22.71
CA VAL A 575 -27.89 21.24 -21.62
C VAL A 575 -27.16 22.53 -22.01
N THR A 576 -27.75 23.26 -22.96
CA THR A 576 -27.21 24.54 -23.43
C THR A 576 -27.65 25.68 -22.52
N ARG A 577 -27.01 26.86 -22.65
CA ARG A 577 -27.44 28.09 -21.95
C ARG A 577 -28.91 28.42 -22.20
N ALA A 578 -29.37 28.28 -23.47
CA ALA A 578 -30.77 28.56 -23.84
C ALA A 578 -31.72 27.56 -23.18
N TRP A 579 -31.35 26.28 -23.13
CA TRP A 579 -32.12 25.24 -22.47
C TRP A 579 -32.25 25.56 -20.95
N VAL A 580 -31.14 25.81 -20.26
CA VAL A 580 -31.14 26.15 -18.82
C VAL A 580 -31.93 27.42 -18.58
N ALA A 581 -31.83 28.42 -19.45
CA ALA A 581 -32.56 29.65 -19.32
C ALA A 581 -34.10 29.46 -19.42
N ALA A 582 -34.55 28.47 -20.18
CA ALA A 582 -35.98 28.15 -20.35
C ALA A 582 -36.48 27.09 -19.37
N ALA A 583 -35.60 26.26 -18.82
CA ALA A 583 -35.92 25.10 -17.97
C ALA A 583 -36.62 25.55 -16.66
N GLY A 584 -37.60 24.76 -16.23
CA GLY A 584 -38.31 24.85 -14.98
C GLY A 584 -38.13 23.56 -14.16
N GLU A 585 -39.20 22.78 -14.05
CA GLU A 585 -39.19 21.48 -13.35
C GLU A 585 -38.20 20.46 -13.94
N GLU A 586 -37.78 20.63 -15.20
CA GLU A 586 -36.77 19.79 -15.84
C GLU A 586 -35.46 19.78 -15.05
N LEU A 587 -35.10 20.87 -14.36
CA LEU A 587 -33.92 20.95 -13.50
C LEU A 587 -34.00 19.99 -12.31
N GLU A 588 -35.17 19.80 -11.73
CA GLU A 588 -35.40 18.86 -10.63
C GLU A 588 -35.32 17.39 -11.09
N ARG A 589 -35.61 17.14 -12.39
CA ARG A 589 -35.67 15.79 -12.96
C ARG A 589 -34.37 15.34 -13.62
N LEU A 590 -33.33 16.17 -13.65
CA LEU A 590 -32.03 15.78 -14.18
C LEU A 590 -31.46 14.61 -13.35
N LYS A 591 -31.04 13.53 -14.02
CA LYS A 591 -30.48 12.34 -13.39
C LYS A 591 -28.98 12.18 -13.69
N ASP A 592 -28.57 12.61 -14.87
CA ASP A 592 -27.18 12.46 -15.31
C ASP A 592 -26.28 13.45 -14.58
N ARG A 593 -25.17 12.95 -14.05
CA ARG A 593 -24.17 13.70 -13.30
C ARG A 593 -23.62 14.91 -14.09
N ASP A 594 -23.24 14.68 -15.32
CA ASP A 594 -22.57 15.70 -16.14
C ASP A 594 -23.57 16.75 -16.63
N GLU A 595 -24.82 16.37 -16.90
CA GLU A 595 -25.91 17.29 -17.18
C GLU A 595 -26.23 18.20 -15.99
N ILE A 596 -26.23 17.66 -14.78
CA ILE A 596 -26.41 18.43 -13.54
C ILE A 596 -25.29 19.45 -13.38
N VAL A 597 -24.02 19.02 -13.52
CA VAL A 597 -22.86 19.91 -13.42
C VAL A 597 -22.91 21.01 -14.48
N GLN A 598 -23.26 20.67 -15.71
CA GLN A 598 -23.39 21.64 -16.80
C GLN A 598 -24.53 22.65 -16.56
N ALA A 599 -25.67 22.17 -16.10
CA ALA A 599 -26.78 23.05 -15.70
C ALA A 599 -26.36 24.02 -14.58
N MET A 600 -25.61 23.53 -13.60
CA MET A 600 -25.07 24.36 -12.51
C MET A 600 -24.10 25.42 -13.02
N ILE A 601 -23.18 25.09 -13.94
CA ILE A 601 -22.26 26.05 -14.53
C ILE A 601 -23.03 27.18 -15.22
N TRP A 602 -24.07 26.83 -16.00
CA TRP A 602 -24.90 27.85 -16.67
C TRP A 602 -25.75 28.65 -15.72
N LEU A 603 -26.37 28.03 -14.70
CA LEU A 603 -27.13 28.77 -13.68
C LEU A 603 -26.25 29.70 -12.90
N ARG A 604 -25.05 29.25 -12.49
CA ARG A 604 -24.06 30.08 -11.79
C ARG A 604 -23.67 31.31 -12.64
N HIS A 605 -23.47 31.10 -13.93
CA HIS A 605 -23.20 32.19 -14.88
C HIS A 605 -24.39 33.17 -14.97
N ILE A 606 -25.64 32.68 -15.07
CA ILE A 606 -26.84 33.49 -15.14
C ILE A 606 -27.03 34.28 -13.81
N VAL A 607 -26.78 33.66 -12.67
CA VAL A 607 -26.83 34.34 -11.35
C VAL A 607 -25.82 35.49 -11.30
N PHE A 608 -24.64 35.30 -11.88
CA PHE A 608 -23.61 36.34 -11.93
C PHE A 608 -24.00 37.51 -12.85
N GLU A 609 -24.46 37.21 -14.07
CA GLU A 609 -24.79 38.25 -15.06
C GLU A 609 -26.14 38.96 -14.80
N GLN A 610 -27.14 38.17 -14.44
CA GLN A 610 -28.56 38.65 -14.40
C GLN A 610 -29.25 38.19 -13.11
N PRO A 611 -28.78 38.58 -11.91
CA PRO A 611 -29.29 38.07 -10.64
C PRO A 611 -30.77 38.48 -10.37
N THR A 612 -31.29 39.50 -11.07
CA THR A 612 -32.68 39.97 -10.97
C THR A 612 -33.62 39.42 -12.03
N ARG A 613 -33.13 38.46 -12.85
CA ARG A 613 -33.89 37.86 -13.95
C ARG A 613 -35.19 37.23 -13.43
N PRO A 614 -36.33 37.43 -14.13
CA PRO A 614 -37.57 36.74 -13.81
C PRO A 614 -37.42 35.23 -13.77
N HIS A 615 -38.10 34.56 -12.84
CA HIS A 615 -38.10 33.10 -12.66
C HIS A 615 -36.80 32.48 -12.17
N LEU A 616 -35.67 33.20 -12.01
CA LEU A 616 -34.39 32.65 -11.56
C LEU A 616 -34.50 32.04 -10.16
N GLU A 617 -35.21 32.67 -9.23
CA GLU A 617 -35.52 32.11 -7.91
C GLU A 617 -36.19 30.72 -8.03
N ARG A 618 -37.20 30.62 -8.90
CA ARG A 618 -37.92 29.35 -9.12
C ARG A 618 -37.03 28.28 -9.70
N GLN A 619 -36.17 28.63 -10.68
CA GLN A 619 -35.21 27.74 -11.29
C GLN A 619 -34.20 27.17 -10.27
N LEU A 620 -33.65 28.03 -9.38
CA LEU A 620 -32.77 27.61 -8.31
C LEU A 620 -33.48 26.71 -7.31
N ASN A 621 -34.73 26.97 -6.97
CA ASN A 621 -35.51 26.09 -6.08
C ASN A 621 -35.75 24.70 -6.71
N PHE A 622 -36.05 24.60 -8.01
CA PHE A 622 -36.12 23.31 -8.71
C PHE A 622 -34.81 22.59 -8.70
N LEU A 623 -33.68 23.27 -8.97
CA LEU A 623 -32.36 22.68 -8.86
C LEU A 623 -32.08 22.15 -7.44
N ILE A 624 -32.32 22.94 -6.42
CA ILE A 624 -32.13 22.57 -4.99
C ILE A 624 -33.00 21.35 -4.61
N GLY A 625 -34.21 21.24 -5.21
CA GLY A 625 -35.12 20.10 -5.05
C GLY A 625 -34.63 18.79 -5.71
N ASN A 626 -33.67 18.87 -6.63
CA ASN A 626 -33.18 17.69 -7.31
C ASN A 626 -32.49 16.72 -6.33
N LEU A 627 -32.98 15.48 -6.28
CA LEU A 627 -32.50 14.44 -5.37
C LEU A 627 -31.11 13.90 -5.75
N ASN A 628 -30.67 14.11 -6.99
CA ASN A 628 -29.37 13.67 -7.48
C ASN A 628 -28.27 14.72 -7.25
N LEU A 629 -28.58 15.87 -6.66
CA LEU A 629 -27.56 16.82 -6.24
C LEU A 629 -26.75 16.25 -5.06
N THR A 630 -25.45 16.40 -5.14
CA THR A 630 -24.58 16.18 -3.97
C THR A 630 -24.83 17.27 -2.90
N GLY A 631 -24.47 16.97 -1.64
CA GLY A 631 -24.61 17.96 -0.56
C GLY A 631 -23.80 19.23 -0.83
N ARG A 632 -22.57 19.09 -1.37
CA ARG A 632 -21.75 20.24 -1.79
C ARG A 632 -22.44 21.10 -2.85
N GLN A 633 -23.01 20.48 -3.88
CA GLN A 633 -23.73 21.18 -4.96
C GLN A 633 -24.94 21.92 -4.42
N ARG A 634 -25.65 21.33 -3.48
CA ARG A 634 -26.81 21.94 -2.82
C ARG A 634 -26.43 23.19 -2.03
N LEU A 635 -25.35 23.12 -1.22
CA LEU A 635 -24.82 24.29 -0.50
C LEU A 635 -24.46 25.44 -1.45
N CYS A 636 -23.80 25.14 -2.58
CA CYS A 636 -23.48 26.14 -3.59
C CYS A 636 -24.74 26.79 -4.18
N ALA A 637 -25.74 25.99 -4.58
CA ALA A 637 -27.00 26.50 -5.14
C ALA A 637 -27.79 27.35 -4.13
N GLU A 638 -27.79 26.99 -2.85
CA GLU A 638 -28.42 27.79 -1.79
C GLU A 638 -27.71 29.13 -1.56
N ILE A 639 -26.36 29.19 -1.70
CA ILE A 639 -25.61 30.46 -1.68
C ILE A 639 -26.03 31.35 -2.86
N TRP A 640 -26.16 30.78 -4.06
CA TRP A 640 -26.64 31.55 -5.22
C TRP A 640 -28.07 32.08 -5.03
N LEU A 641 -28.92 31.25 -4.46
CA LEU A 641 -30.30 31.69 -4.13
C LEU A 641 -30.31 32.83 -3.08
N ALA A 642 -29.48 32.74 -2.05
CA ALA A 642 -29.31 33.81 -1.09
C ALA A 642 -28.83 35.13 -1.73
N PHE A 643 -27.89 35.01 -2.69
CA PHE A 643 -27.41 36.14 -3.47
C PHE A 643 -28.51 36.76 -4.34
N VAL A 644 -29.32 35.93 -5.02
CA VAL A 644 -30.49 36.40 -5.78
C VAL A 644 -31.48 37.15 -4.88
N TYR A 645 -31.81 36.62 -3.69
CA TYR A 645 -32.67 37.33 -2.71
C TYR A 645 -32.10 38.69 -2.32
N LYS A 646 -30.81 38.78 -2.04
CA LYS A 646 -30.16 40.08 -1.75
C LYS A 646 -30.28 41.05 -2.92
N ARG A 647 -30.03 40.60 -4.15
CA ARG A 647 -30.16 41.45 -5.35
C ARG A 647 -31.58 41.88 -5.64
N GLN A 648 -32.58 41.09 -5.26
CA GLN A 648 -33.98 41.41 -5.29
C GLN A 648 -34.46 42.27 -4.08
N ARG A 649 -33.51 42.74 -3.23
CA ARG A 649 -33.76 43.53 -1.99
C ARG A 649 -34.51 42.76 -0.89
N ASN A 650 -34.60 41.44 -0.95
CA ASN A 650 -35.21 40.59 0.08
C ASN A 650 -34.17 40.11 1.11
N LEU A 651 -33.66 41.05 1.90
CA LEU A 651 -32.60 40.76 2.88
C LEU A 651 -33.03 39.76 3.97
N SER A 652 -34.33 39.71 4.30
CA SER A 652 -34.84 38.77 5.32
C SER A 652 -34.68 37.33 4.86
N ARG A 653 -35.09 37.00 3.63
CA ARG A 653 -34.92 35.66 3.07
C ARG A 653 -33.44 35.34 2.84
N ALA A 654 -32.67 36.31 2.36
CA ALA A 654 -31.21 36.10 2.13
C ALA A 654 -30.50 35.70 3.42
N ARG A 655 -30.69 36.45 4.54
CA ARG A 655 -30.05 36.16 5.82
C ARG A 655 -30.51 34.84 6.43
N SER A 656 -31.80 34.51 6.39
CA SER A 656 -32.33 33.27 6.95
C SER A 656 -31.79 32.04 6.18
N LEU A 657 -31.75 32.09 4.84
CA LEU A 657 -31.22 31.04 4.04
C LEU A 657 -29.70 30.88 4.27
N LEU A 658 -28.99 31.99 4.30
CA LEU A 658 -27.53 31.96 4.49
C LEU A 658 -27.17 31.44 5.89
N GLN A 659 -27.93 31.79 6.93
CA GLN A 659 -27.72 31.20 8.25
C GLN A 659 -27.90 29.69 8.24
N LYS A 660 -28.95 29.16 7.59
CA LYS A 660 -29.17 27.73 7.43
C LYS A 660 -28.02 27.06 6.72
N VAL A 661 -27.51 27.67 5.65
CA VAL A 661 -26.33 27.17 4.92
C VAL A 661 -25.10 27.08 5.82
N PHE A 662 -24.84 28.13 6.62
CA PHE A 662 -23.70 28.14 7.52
C PHE A 662 -23.84 27.16 8.71
N GLU A 663 -25.03 26.99 9.24
CA GLU A 663 -25.32 26.02 10.29
C GLU A 663 -25.10 24.58 9.76
N GLU A 664 -25.56 24.29 8.55
CA GLU A 664 -25.33 23.00 7.90
C GLU A 664 -23.86 22.79 7.60
N ALA A 665 -23.17 23.79 7.08
CA ALA A 665 -21.72 23.73 6.85
C ALA A 665 -20.93 23.51 8.16
N ALA A 666 -21.35 24.14 9.26
CA ALA A 666 -20.78 23.93 10.58
C ALA A 666 -20.97 22.48 11.06
N ARG A 667 -22.18 21.94 10.89
CA ARG A 667 -22.53 20.56 11.26
C ARG A 667 -21.72 19.53 10.48
N LEU A 668 -21.52 19.75 9.18
CA LEU A 668 -20.80 18.86 8.28
C LEU A 668 -19.27 19.06 8.31
N GLY A 669 -18.80 20.20 8.81
CA GLY A 669 -17.40 20.61 8.70
C GLY A 669 -17.02 21.08 7.28
N ALA A 670 -18.00 21.44 6.44
CA ALA A 670 -17.84 21.81 5.03
C ALA A 670 -17.43 23.27 4.87
N ILE A 671 -16.16 23.56 4.83
CA ILE A 671 -15.64 24.92 4.63
C ILE A 671 -15.34 25.19 3.15
N ALA A 672 -14.80 24.19 2.43
CA ALA A 672 -14.39 24.35 1.04
C ALA A 672 -15.53 24.80 0.09
N PRO A 673 -16.76 24.26 0.14
CA PRO A 673 -17.85 24.70 -0.74
C PRO A 673 -18.17 26.19 -0.57
N LEU A 674 -18.09 26.70 0.65
CA LEU A 674 -18.31 28.10 0.94
C LEU A 674 -17.16 28.97 0.41
N ALA A 675 -15.91 28.52 0.57
CA ALA A 675 -14.74 29.21 0.06
C ALA A 675 -14.72 29.26 -1.48
N GLU A 676 -15.15 28.19 -2.13
CA GLU A 676 -15.27 28.13 -3.61
C GLU A 676 -16.30 29.11 -4.16
N GLU A 677 -17.35 29.43 -3.39
CA GLU A 677 -18.40 30.38 -3.76
C GLU A 677 -18.13 31.82 -3.25
N ARG A 678 -16.88 32.16 -2.96
CA ARG A 678 -16.47 33.49 -2.46
C ARG A 678 -16.94 34.66 -3.32
N VAL A 679 -17.09 34.46 -4.62
CA VAL A 679 -17.57 35.50 -5.55
C VAL A 679 -18.93 36.05 -5.14
N PHE A 680 -19.84 35.17 -4.69
CA PHE A 680 -21.19 35.57 -4.20
C PHE A 680 -21.19 35.79 -2.70
N LEU A 681 -20.44 34.96 -1.97
CA LEU A 681 -20.47 34.94 -0.50
C LEU A 681 -19.83 36.19 0.11
N SER A 682 -18.74 36.72 -0.47
CA SER A 682 -18.10 37.95 0.01
C SER A 682 -19.06 39.10 0.02
N GLU A 683 -19.81 39.34 -1.07
CA GLU A 683 -20.79 40.39 -1.18
C GLU A 683 -21.98 40.22 -0.20
N LEU A 684 -22.36 38.94 0.08
CA LEU A 684 -23.40 38.63 1.07
C LEU A 684 -22.95 38.96 2.48
N ILE A 685 -21.76 38.60 2.87
CA ILE A 685 -21.20 38.79 4.22
C ILE A 685 -20.88 40.29 4.48
N GLU A 686 -20.40 41.01 3.47
CA GLU A 686 -20.10 42.46 3.56
C GLU A 686 -21.35 43.30 3.78
N GLN A 687 -22.53 42.78 3.46
CA GLN A 687 -23.79 43.47 3.76
C GLN A 687 -24.04 43.45 5.26
N GLN A 688 -23.95 44.63 5.92
CA GLN A 688 -23.94 44.80 7.37
C GLN A 688 -25.04 43.99 8.09
N ARG A 689 -26.29 44.09 7.63
CA ARG A 689 -27.44 43.41 8.27
C ARG A 689 -27.41 41.90 8.15
N ILE A 690 -26.71 41.37 7.16
CA ILE A 690 -26.48 39.92 6.99
C ILE A 690 -25.29 39.47 7.86
N GLY A 691 -24.17 40.18 7.80
CA GLY A 691 -22.98 39.88 8.58
C GLY A 691 -23.25 39.89 10.09
N GLU A 692 -23.86 40.93 10.61
CA GLU A 692 -24.25 41.03 12.04
C GLU A 692 -25.18 39.89 12.47
N TYR A 693 -26.12 39.51 11.61
CA TYR A 693 -27.05 38.42 11.90
C TYR A 693 -26.35 37.05 11.96
N LEU A 694 -25.41 36.77 11.06
CA LEU A 694 -24.65 35.54 11.05
C LEU A 694 -23.73 35.42 12.27
N GLU A 695 -23.23 36.52 12.81
CA GLU A 695 -22.37 36.52 14.00
C GLU A 695 -23.08 36.20 15.32
N ILE A 696 -24.40 36.11 15.33
CA ILE A 696 -25.18 35.73 16.51
C ILE A 696 -24.95 34.27 16.90
N SER A 697 -24.93 33.38 15.93
CA SER A 697 -24.74 31.92 16.13
C SER A 697 -23.27 31.56 16.37
N VAL A 698 -22.98 30.83 17.45
CA VAL A 698 -21.59 30.40 17.78
C VAL A 698 -20.99 29.48 16.70
N PRO A 699 -21.68 28.43 16.21
CA PRO A 699 -21.18 27.60 15.13
C PRO A 699 -20.89 28.38 13.85
N VAL A 700 -21.81 29.30 13.48
CA VAL A 700 -21.67 30.14 12.30
C VAL A 700 -20.44 31.07 12.41
N ARG A 701 -20.23 31.68 13.58
CA ARG A 701 -19.02 32.50 13.83
C ARG A 701 -17.72 31.71 13.64
N GLN A 702 -17.69 30.45 14.05
CA GLN A 702 -16.51 29.59 13.85
C GLN A 702 -16.26 29.34 12.37
N VAL A 703 -17.29 29.07 11.58
CA VAL A 703 -17.17 28.91 10.12
C VAL A 703 -16.69 30.21 9.48
N LEU A 704 -17.32 31.36 9.83
CA LEU A 704 -16.91 32.68 9.33
C LEU A 704 -15.43 32.98 9.65
N ARG A 705 -14.99 32.66 10.87
CA ARG A 705 -13.59 32.82 11.26
C ARG A 705 -12.67 31.98 10.40
N ARG A 706 -12.97 30.69 10.22
CA ARG A 706 -12.18 29.80 9.36
C ARG A 706 -12.11 30.29 7.92
N LEU A 707 -13.22 30.79 7.37
CA LEU A 707 -13.26 31.38 6.03
C LEU A 707 -12.39 32.64 5.94
N ARG A 708 -12.38 33.49 6.95
CA ARG A 708 -11.53 34.70 7.02
C ARG A 708 -10.05 34.33 7.18
N ASP A 709 -9.72 33.39 8.05
CA ASP A 709 -8.36 32.91 8.30
C ASP A 709 -7.79 32.16 7.08
N GLY A 710 -8.64 31.44 6.33
CA GLY A 710 -8.28 30.74 5.09
C GLY A 710 -8.19 31.62 3.85
N GLY A 711 -8.30 32.97 4.05
CA GLY A 711 -8.12 33.94 2.97
C GLY A 711 -9.31 34.08 2.04
N LEU A 712 -10.52 34.34 2.58
CA LEU A 712 -11.48 35.12 1.81
C LEU A 712 -10.77 36.44 1.44
N PRO A 713 -10.35 36.66 0.20
CA PRO A 713 -9.70 37.91 -0.15
C PRO A 713 -10.69 39.03 0.10
N ASN A 714 -10.25 40.06 0.81
CA ASN A 714 -10.96 41.35 0.80
C ASN A 714 -11.26 41.69 -0.66
N SER A 715 -12.51 41.94 -0.96
CA SER A 715 -13.01 42.30 -2.27
C SER A 715 -12.09 43.38 -2.86
N ALA A 716 -11.50 43.12 -3.90
CA ALA A 716 -11.05 43.92 -5.02
C ALA A 716 -9.70 43.45 -5.54
N LEU A 717 -9.71 43.11 -6.79
CA LEU A 717 -8.57 42.98 -7.68
C LEU A 717 -7.80 41.66 -7.60
N GLY A 718 -7.99 40.92 -8.68
CA GLY A 718 -7.25 39.75 -9.10
C GLY A 718 -5.81 39.66 -8.61
N VAL A 719 -5.58 38.78 -7.67
CA VAL A 719 -4.24 38.29 -7.42
C VAL A 719 -4.00 37.12 -8.36
N GLN A 720 -3.59 37.48 -9.57
CA GLN A 720 -2.77 36.59 -10.36
C GLN A 720 -1.59 36.16 -9.50
N ASN A 721 -1.47 34.86 -9.25
CA ASN A 721 -0.29 34.21 -8.65
C ASN A 721 0.35 35.07 -7.56
N GLY A 722 0.20 34.78 -6.29
CA GLY A 722 0.84 35.55 -5.21
C GLY A 722 2.35 35.79 -5.35
N LEU A 723 2.93 35.32 -6.47
CA LEU A 723 4.29 35.57 -6.90
C LEU A 723 4.38 36.92 -7.63
N SER A 724 5.26 37.79 -7.17
CA SER A 724 5.61 39.01 -7.91
C SER A 724 6.34 38.65 -9.22
N ARG A 725 6.34 39.54 -10.22
CA ARG A 725 7.09 39.36 -11.48
C ARG A 725 8.57 39.03 -11.22
N ARG A 726 9.17 39.57 -10.15
CA ARG A 726 10.54 39.28 -9.76
C ARG A 726 10.69 37.89 -9.14
N GLU A 727 9.79 37.48 -8.27
CA GLU A 727 9.77 36.14 -7.69
C GLU A 727 9.61 35.07 -8.77
N THR A 728 8.70 35.27 -9.73
CA THR A 728 8.51 34.39 -10.89
C THR A 728 9.80 34.28 -11.72
N LYS A 729 10.46 35.41 -12.02
CA LYS A 729 11.68 35.41 -12.82
C LYS A 729 12.85 34.71 -12.11
N VAL A 730 12.97 34.89 -10.80
CA VAL A 730 13.96 34.20 -9.97
C VAL A 730 13.68 32.70 -9.92
N LEU A 731 12.40 32.28 -9.78
CA LEU A 731 11.98 30.88 -9.81
C LEU A 731 12.27 30.20 -11.16
N LEU A 732 12.00 30.88 -12.27
CA LEU A 732 12.34 30.39 -13.63
C LEU A 732 13.84 30.09 -13.73
N MET A 733 14.68 31.03 -13.33
CA MET A 733 16.13 30.85 -13.40
C MET A 733 16.65 29.73 -12.49
N ILE A 734 16.03 29.48 -11.32
CA ILE A 734 16.43 28.33 -10.51
C ILE A 734 15.99 27.01 -11.11
N SER A 735 14.89 26.98 -11.85
CA SER A 735 14.41 25.76 -12.55
C SER A 735 15.32 25.37 -13.71
N GLU A 736 16.01 26.36 -14.30
CA GLU A 736 17.06 26.19 -15.31
C GLU A 736 18.43 25.81 -14.71
N GLY A 737 18.50 25.63 -13.38
CA GLY A 737 19.72 25.24 -12.68
C GLY A 737 20.65 26.42 -12.26
N SER A 738 20.26 27.68 -12.49
CA SER A 738 21.07 28.85 -12.20
C SER A 738 21.37 28.99 -10.71
N SER A 739 22.62 29.30 -10.35
CA SER A 739 23.02 29.59 -8.96
C SER A 739 22.53 30.99 -8.51
N ASN A 740 22.36 31.19 -7.19
CA ASN A 740 21.91 32.48 -6.66
C ASN A 740 22.85 33.64 -7.09
N LYS A 741 24.15 33.38 -7.21
CA LYS A 741 25.16 34.35 -7.68
C LYS A 741 24.94 34.71 -9.15
N PHE A 742 24.63 33.71 -9.99
CA PHE A 742 24.33 33.95 -11.41
C PHE A 742 23.03 34.75 -11.56
N ILE A 743 21.96 34.38 -10.80
CA ILE A 743 20.69 35.12 -10.79
C ILE A 743 20.87 36.56 -10.33
N ALA A 744 21.69 36.79 -9.28
CA ALA A 744 22.00 38.12 -8.78
C ALA A 744 22.64 38.99 -9.87
N ASN A 745 23.66 38.47 -10.55
CA ASN A 745 24.32 39.16 -11.65
C ASN A 745 23.38 39.42 -12.83
N ALA A 746 22.59 38.41 -13.24
CA ALA A 746 21.67 38.50 -14.38
C ALA A 746 20.52 39.49 -14.16
N LEU A 747 20.10 39.70 -12.92
CA LEU A 747 18.98 40.58 -12.55
C LEU A 747 19.43 41.92 -11.97
N GLY A 748 20.74 42.18 -11.84
CA GLY A 748 21.32 43.41 -11.22
C GLY A 748 20.95 43.50 -9.73
N LEU A 749 20.93 42.38 -9.00
CA LEU A 749 20.56 42.30 -7.59
C LEU A 749 21.75 41.81 -6.74
N SER A 750 21.66 41.98 -5.42
CA SER A 750 22.55 41.30 -4.50
C SER A 750 22.10 39.83 -4.28
N GLU A 751 23.02 38.92 -3.93
CA GLU A 751 22.67 37.55 -3.57
C GLU A 751 21.71 37.50 -2.37
N ALA A 752 21.81 38.44 -1.45
CA ALA A 752 20.90 38.58 -0.32
C ALA A 752 19.47 38.90 -0.79
N THR A 753 19.34 39.79 -1.79
CA THR A 753 18.03 40.12 -2.40
C THR A 753 17.44 38.93 -3.17
N VAL A 754 18.27 38.15 -3.86
CA VAL A 754 17.80 36.90 -4.51
C VAL A 754 17.31 35.88 -3.46
N LYS A 755 18.05 35.68 -2.37
CA LYS A 755 17.61 34.82 -1.24
C LYS A 755 16.32 35.32 -0.62
N PHE A 756 16.14 36.62 -0.47
CA PHE A 756 14.88 37.22 0.03
C PHE A 756 13.69 36.92 -0.91
N HIS A 757 13.86 37.10 -2.23
CA HIS A 757 12.83 36.77 -3.21
C HIS A 757 12.53 35.29 -3.22
N LEU A 758 13.54 34.42 -3.12
CA LEU A 758 13.37 32.98 -3.02
C LEU A 758 12.62 32.58 -1.74
N SER A 759 12.98 33.14 -0.59
CA SER A 759 12.30 32.86 0.68
C SER A 759 10.82 33.25 0.62
N ASN A 760 10.51 34.41 0.03
CA ASN A 760 9.13 34.85 -0.17
C ASN A 760 8.39 33.97 -1.17
N ALA A 761 9.03 33.60 -2.27
CA ALA A 761 8.47 32.69 -3.26
C ALA A 761 8.21 31.29 -2.65
N TYR A 762 9.16 30.75 -1.90
CA TYR A 762 8.99 29.46 -1.23
C TYR A 762 7.85 29.48 -0.23
N ARG A 763 7.74 30.56 0.56
CA ARG A 763 6.59 30.73 1.49
C ARG A 763 5.25 30.78 0.75
N LYS A 764 5.18 31.49 -0.39
CA LYS A 764 3.99 31.59 -1.23
C LYS A 764 3.64 30.29 -1.94
N LEU A 765 4.64 29.47 -2.29
CA LEU A 765 4.49 28.16 -2.90
C LEU A 765 4.36 27.02 -1.89
N GLY A 766 4.42 27.31 -0.57
CA GLY A 766 4.41 26.27 0.46
C GLY A 766 5.67 25.38 0.49
N CYS A 767 6.74 25.80 -0.20
CA CYS A 767 7.99 25.04 -0.32
C CYS A 767 8.99 25.40 0.77
N ARG A 768 9.80 24.44 1.22
CA ARG A 768 10.88 24.68 2.20
C ARG A 768 12.27 24.64 1.57
N ARG A 769 12.41 23.95 0.42
CA ARG A 769 13.71 23.68 -0.22
C ARG A 769 13.68 24.04 -1.70
N ARG A 770 14.87 24.33 -2.25
CA ARG A 770 15.06 24.66 -3.68
C ARG A 770 14.49 23.59 -4.62
N ARG A 771 14.69 22.28 -4.31
CA ARG A 771 14.16 21.18 -5.12
C ARG A 771 12.63 21.19 -5.17
N GLU A 772 11.97 21.43 -4.05
CA GLU A 772 10.51 21.53 -3.96
C GLU A 772 9.98 22.69 -4.82
N ALA A 773 10.68 23.83 -4.77
CA ALA A 773 10.31 24.98 -5.58
C ALA A 773 10.49 24.74 -7.08
N ILE A 774 11.51 24.00 -7.51
CA ILE A 774 11.72 23.62 -8.91
C ILE A 774 10.57 22.71 -9.39
N ILE A 775 10.17 21.74 -8.58
CA ILE A 775 9.04 20.85 -8.85
C ILE A 775 7.74 21.67 -8.95
N ALA A 776 7.51 22.58 -8.00
CA ALA A 776 6.35 23.45 -8.01
C ALA A 776 6.30 24.34 -9.27
N VAL A 777 7.42 24.89 -9.71
CA VAL A 777 7.53 25.71 -10.92
C VAL A 777 7.21 24.92 -12.19
N ARG A 778 7.63 23.66 -12.26
CA ARG A 778 7.30 22.75 -13.36
C ARG A 778 5.81 22.37 -13.32
N ALA A 779 5.28 22.04 -12.14
CA ALA A 779 3.86 21.77 -11.95
C ALA A 779 2.96 22.97 -12.28
N LEU A 780 3.47 24.19 -12.08
CA LEU A 780 2.82 25.46 -12.44
C LEU A 780 2.86 25.75 -13.95
N GLY A 781 3.56 24.94 -14.75
CA GLY A 781 3.73 25.20 -16.18
C GLY A 781 4.48 26.51 -16.48
N LEU A 782 5.28 27.02 -15.55
CA LEU A 782 6.09 28.21 -15.74
C LEU A 782 7.37 27.91 -16.55
N VAL A 783 7.70 26.63 -16.73
CA VAL A 783 8.78 26.11 -17.59
C VAL A 783 8.21 24.97 -18.39
N GLY A 784 8.39 25.05 -19.72
CA GLY A 784 8.03 24.00 -20.66
C GLY A 784 8.99 22.81 -20.61
#